data_01892843cd4c0c8991157b0f8a2b54bd
#
_entry.id   01892843cd4c0c8991157b0f8a2b54bd
#
_cell.length_a   1.000
_cell.length_b   1.000
_cell.length_c   1.000
_cell.angle_alpha   90.00
_cell.angle_beta   90.00
_cell.angle_gamma   90.00
#
_symmetry.space_group_name_H-M   'P 1'
#
loop_
_entity.id
_entity.type
_entity.pdbx_description
1 polymer ?
#
loop_
_entity_poly.entity_id
_entity_poly.type
_entity_poly.pdbx_seq_one_letter_code
_entity_poly.pdbx_strand_id
1 'polypeptide(L)'
;MSQEQAALEWLASLYSVETSFWDPVNHRVRQAAPETLLGVLRALGAPVERVSDAAGAGRARLQEVWRRAASPVAVAWDGTSAGVELRLPASCGDSAVACALRLESGEERRWVTELAGVTAEEASEVEGERFVRKSLPLPGGLPWGYHRLTAEIAGKPHEILIISSPVHAYLPPEGADHRWGVFLPLYALRSERDWGVGDFGDLDTLMRWVGELGGDIVATLPLLPCFLDEPFEPSPYSPVSRLFWNELYVDVPRIPEFEHCRPARALAASARFRRQVESLRRAPLVDYRRAMALKRQALEKLVKCLFARRGERLAAFERYVEAHPILQDYARFRAAGERQRRPWTAWPARLRDGDLRAGDYAEDARRYHLYAQWQAHEQITALCGGGRANGVELYFDLPLGVHQDGYDAWRHREAFALEVSAGAPPDPVFTSGQDWTFAPLHPERLREQGYRYVVHTFRHAMEQARLLRIDHVMGLHRLFWIPHGAAPGEGAYVHYHPEELYAILTLESQRQGCAVIGENLGIVPDYVNPTMSHHHLLKMWILQFELQSDPRAAIRLPAADQLAGLNTHDMYPLAAYWSGEDIRARQRLRLLKPEGARRERADRAAITEAVGMFLWQDGWLPRPSGKPTDIFAAAARFLAASRAPIVVFNLEDAWGERDPQNVPGSGRRHPNWRRKARFRLEELPRRTAVVELLGEISRCRRSAGVAG
;
A
#
# COMPACT_ATOMS: atom_id res chain seq x y z
N MET A 1 -33.29 20.13 -13.04
CA MET A 1 -32.30 20.34 -11.99
C MET A 1 -32.62 21.67 -11.32
N SER A 2 -32.69 21.72 -9.98
CA SER A 2 -32.90 22.99 -9.27
C SER A 2 -31.63 23.86 -9.35
N GLN A 3 -31.78 25.17 -9.18
CA GLN A 3 -30.63 26.09 -9.15
C GLN A 3 -29.65 25.75 -8.03
N GLU A 4 -30.14 25.29 -6.89
CA GLU A 4 -29.33 24.83 -5.75
C GLU A 4 -28.55 23.57 -6.08
N GLN A 5 -29.16 22.61 -6.81
CA GLN A 5 -28.45 21.38 -7.23
C GLN A 5 -27.32 21.71 -8.23
N ALA A 6 -27.54 22.61 -9.17
CA ALA A 6 -26.51 23.07 -10.10
C ALA A 6 -25.36 23.77 -9.37
N ALA A 7 -25.65 24.55 -8.32
CA ALA A 7 -24.65 25.20 -7.51
C ALA A 7 -23.81 24.18 -6.71
N LEU A 8 -24.43 23.11 -6.20
CA LEU A 8 -23.74 22.05 -5.49
C LEU A 8 -22.79 21.26 -6.43
N GLU A 9 -23.25 20.95 -7.65
CA GLU A 9 -22.43 20.27 -8.66
C GLU A 9 -21.27 21.16 -9.12
N TRP A 10 -21.50 22.46 -9.29
CA TRP A 10 -20.43 23.41 -9.57
C TRP A 10 -19.41 23.49 -8.44
N LEU A 11 -19.87 23.57 -7.17
CA LEU A 11 -18.97 23.55 -6.02
C LEU A 11 -18.14 22.24 -5.99
N ALA A 12 -18.78 21.09 -6.23
CA ALA A 12 -18.09 19.78 -6.28
C ALA A 12 -16.99 19.79 -7.35
N SER A 13 -17.23 20.35 -8.53
CA SER A 13 -16.21 20.47 -9.58
C SER A 13 -15.00 21.30 -9.16
N LEU A 14 -15.20 22.39 -8.39
CA LEU A 14 -14.11 23.23 -7.86
C LEU A 14 -13.23 22.53 -6.80
N TYR A 15 -13.73 21.45 -6.21
CA TYR A 15 -12.99 20.58 -5.28
C TYR A 15 -12.57 19.25 -5.92
N SER A 16 -12.70 19.13 -7.25
CA SER A 16 -12.36 17.90 -8.00
C SER A 16 -13.11 16.66 -7.48
N VAL A 17 -14.39 16.84 -7.12
CA VAL A 17 -15.31 15.79 -6.67
C VAL A 17 -16.22 15.38 -7.82
N GLU A 18 -16.27 14.08 -8.15
CA GLU A 18 -17.22 13.55 -9.11
C GLU A 18 -18.63 13.48 -8.50
N THR A 19 -19.61 14.02 -9.20
CA THR A 19 -21.02 14.00 -8.77
C THR A 19 -21.75 12.73 -9.16
N SER A 20 -21.12 11.89 -9.99
CA SER A 20 -21.69 10.61 -10.45
C SER A 20 -20.62 9.59 -10.74
N PHE A 21 -20.99 8.31 -10.71
CA PHE A 21 -20.11 7.19 -11.06
C PHE A 21 -20.91 6.08 -11.75
N TRP A 22 -20.19 5.21 -12.48
CA TRP A 22 -20.77 4.03 -13.09
C TRP A 22 -21.03 2.95 -12.05
N ASP A 23 -22.27 2.45 -12.00
CA ASP A 23 -22.70 1.31 -11.19
C ASP A 23 -22.79 0.06 -12.08
N PRO A 24 -21.80 -0.83 -12.08
CA PRO A 24 -21.79 -2.02 -12.94
C PRO A 24 -22.79 -3.09 -12.48
N VAL A 25 -23.31 -3.03 -11.27
CA VAL A 25 -24.33 -3.97 -10.75
C VAL A 25 -25.67 -3.70 -11.41
N ASN A 26 -26.01 -2.41 -11.55
CA ASN A 26 -27.29 -1.97 -12.12
C ASN A 26 -27.15 -1.44 -13.55
N HIS A 27 -25.97 -1.49 -14.16
CA HIS A 27 -25.65 -1.00 -15.50
C HIS A 27 -26.17 0.43 -15.76
N ARG A 28 -25.90 1.33 -14.82
CA ARG A 28 -26.35 2.74 -14.92
C ARG A 28 -25.37 3.70 -14.28
N VAL A 29 -25.41 4.96 -14.69
CA VAL A 29 -24.76 6.05 -13.96
C VAL A 29 -25.56 6.33 -12.69
N ARG A 30 -24.91 6.34 -11.55
CA ARG A 30 -25.48 6.69 -10.25
C ARG A 30 -25.00 8.08 -9.86
N GLN A 31 -25.95 8.95 -9.51
CA GLN A 31 -25.64 10.27 -8.94
C GLN A 31 -25.34 10.12 -7.45
N ALA A 32 -24.33 10.85 -6.98
CA ALA A 32 -24.08 10.98 -5.54
C ALA A 32 -25.21 11.79 -4.89
N ALA A 33 -25.68 11.37 -3.73
CA ALA A 33 -26.72 12.10 -3.01
C ALA A 33 -26.20 13.47 -2.54
N PRO A 34 -27.08 14.51 -2.45
CA PRO A 34 -26.66 15.82 -1.97
C PRO A 34 -25.98 15.77 -0.59
N GLU A 35 -26.49 14.95 0.32
CA GLU A 35 -25.92 14.74 1.67
C GLU A 35 -24.51 14.16 1.61
N THR A 36 -24.26 13.22 0.69
CA THR A 36 -22.93 12.65 0.42
C THR A 36 -21.98 13.73 -0.06
N LEU A 37 -22.40 14.51 -1.07
CA LEU A 37 -21.57 15.60 -1.61
C LEU A 37 -21.25 16.65 -0.54
N LEU A 38 -22.23 17.05 0.28
CA LEU A 38 -21.99 17.97 1.41
C LEU A 38 -21.00 17.40 2.43
N GLY A 39 -21.10 16.10 2.76
CA GLY A 39 -20.16 15.44 3.68
C GLY A 39 -18.74 15.41 3.13
N VAL A 40 -18.56 15.05 1.86
CA VAL A 40 -17.25 15.02 1.18
C VAL A 40 -16.68 16.43 1.05
N LEU A 41 -17.48 17.42 0.66
CA LEU A 41 -17.05 18.81 0.52
C LEU A 41 -16.62 19.43 1.85
N ARG A 42 -17.32 19.13 2.96
CA ARG A 42 -16.89 19.54 4.30
C ARG A 42 -15.53 18.92 4.67
N ALA A 43 -15.35 17.64 4.40
CA ALA A 43 -14.07 16.98 4.65
C ALA A 43 -12.91 17.57 3.82
N LEU A 44 -13.22 18.17 2.66
CA LEU A 44 -12.29 18.96 1.84
C LEU A 44 -12.15 20.42 2.28
N GLY A 45 -12.84 20.82 3.36
CA GLY A 45 -12.75 22.17 3.91
C GLY A 45 -13.74 23.20 3.31
N ALA A 46 -14.69 22.75 2.49
CA ALA A 46 -15.73 23.67 1.98
C ALA A 46 -16.66 24.14 3.12
N PRO A 47 -16.96 25.44 3.22
CA PRO A 47 -17.85 26.00 4.26
C PRO A 47 -19.32 25.80 3.90
N VAL A 48 -19.79 24.53 3.95
CA VAL A 48 -21.17 24.14 3.59
C VAL A 48 -21.80 23.25 4.64
N GLU A 49 -23.03 23.60 5.06
CA GLU A 49 -23.86 22.76 5.91
C GLU A 49 -25.11 22.28 5.15
N ARG A 50 -25.61 23.06 4.23
CA ARG A 50 -26.82 22.81 3.44
C ARG A 50 -26.56 23.09 1.98
N VAL A 51 -27.40 22.52 1.10
CA VAL A 51 -27.32 22.73 -0.37
C VAL A 51 -27.42 24.22 -0.73
N SER A 52 -28.22 24.98 -0.01
CA SER A 52 -28.36 26.45 -0.20
C SER A 52 -27.04 27.24 -0.02
N ASP A 53 -26.06 26.70 0.70
CA ASP A 53 -24.77 27.34 0.97
C ASP A 53 -23.83 27.21 -0.24
N ALA A 54 -24.08 26.26 -1.14
CA ALA A 54 -23.19 25.85 -2.21
C ALA A 54 -22.77 26.98 -3.14
N ALA A 55 -23.72 27.86 -3.53
CA ALA A 55 -23.42 28.98 -4.42
C ALA A 55 -22.44 29.99 -3.79
N GLY A 56 -22.59 30.24 -2.48
CA GLY A 56 -21.70 31.13 -1.72
C GLY A 56 -20.31 30.52 -1.54
N ALA A 57 -20.27 29.24 -1.14
CA ALA A 57 -19.03 28.48 -0.96
C ALA A 57 -18.26 28.33 -2.30
N GLY A 58 -18.97 28.15 -3.42
CA GLY A 58 -18.35 28.08 -4.74
C GLY A 58 -17.65 29.38 -5.14
N ARG A 59 -18.28 30.52 -4.91
CA ARG A 59 -17.64 31.82 -5.15
C ARG A 59 -16.41 32.02 -4.25
N ALA A 60 -16.51 31.67 -2.97
CA ALA A 60 -15.38 31.75 -2.04
C ALA A 60 -14.22 30.84 -2.48
N ARG A 61 -14.52 29.61 -2.92
CA ARG A 61 -13.49 28.67 -3.43
C ARG A 61 -12.84 29.18 -4.72
N LEU A 62 -13.61 29.68 -5.66
CA LEU A 62 -13.09 30.29 -6.88
C LEU A 62 -12.14 31.43 -6.58
N GLN A 63 -12.52 32.30 -5.63
CA GLN A 63 -11.71 33.40 -5.15
C GLN A 63 -10.41 32.90 -4.50
N GLU A 64 -10.48 31.90 -3.63
CA GLU A 64 -9.31 31.28 -3.00
C GLU A 64 -8.33 30.74 -4.05
N VAL A 65 -8.85 29.98 -5.04
CA VAL A 65 -8.04 29.39 -6.11
C VAL A 65 -7.34 30.47 -6.94
N TRP A 66 -8.05 31.54 -7.33
CA TRP A 66 -7.47 32.62 -8.17
C TRP A 66 -6.55 33.57 -7.38
N ARG A 67 -6.76 33.72 -6.08
CA ARG A 67 -5.88 34.53 -5.21
C ARG A 67 -4.63 33.78 -4.75
N ARG A 68 -4.53 32.49 -4.96
CA ARG A 68 -3.30 31.74 -4.74
C ARG A 68 -2.31 32.05 -5.87
N ALA A 69 -1.39 32.96 -5.63
CA ALA A 69 -0.50 33.51 -6.66
C ALA A 69 0.38 32.48 -7.36
N ALA A 70 0.73 31.37 -6.72
CA ALA A 70 1.53 30.28 -7.31
C ALA A 70 1.01 28.90 -6.91
N SER A 71 1.13 27.90 -7.79
CA SER A 71 0.95 26.50 -7.43
C SER A 71 2.00 26.09 -6.39
N PRO A 72 1.64 25.39 -5.30
CA PRO A 72 2.61 25.00 -4.27
C PRO A 72 3.59 23.93 -4.72
N VAL A 73 3.31 23.24 -5.83
CA VAL A 73 4.14 22.15 -6.38
C VAL A 73 4.18 22.27 -7.90
N ALA A 74 5.35 21.98 -8.49
CA ALA A 74 5.51 21.76 -9.92
C ALA A 74 6.42 20.55 -10.17
N VAL A 75 6.21 19.88 -11.30
CA VAL A 75 6.97 18.69 -11.70
C VAL A 75 7.92 19.05 -12.84
N ALA A 76 9.13 18.50 -12.79
CA ALA A 76 10.12 18.59 -13.86
C ALA A 76 10.54 17.17 -14.27
N TRP A 77 9.95 16.67 -15.35
CA TRP A 77 10.29 15.36 -15.88
C TRP A 77 11.64 15.39 -16.59
N ASP A 78 12.56 14.50 -16.18
CA ASP A 78 13.94 14.44 -16.68
C ASP A 78 14.65 15.82 -16.67
N GLY A 79 14.37 16.60 -15.64
CA GLY A 79 14.95 17.93 -15.47
C GLY A 79 14.32 19.03 -16.30
N THR A 80 13.21 18.75 -16.99
CA THR A 80 12.48 19.73 -17.82
C THR A 80 11.07 19.91 -17.28
N SER A 81 10.60 21.14 -17.14
CA SER A 81 9.25 21.46 -16.64
C SER A 81 8.52 22.38 -17.62
N ALA A 82 7.20 22.23 -17.68
CA ALA A 82 6.31 23.20 -18.32
C ALA A 82 6.30 24.56 -17.62
N GLY A 83 6.82 24.64 -16.41
CA GLY A 83 6.85 25.85 -15.58
C GLY A 83 6.00 25.73 -14.32
N VAL A 84 6.02 26.78 -13.52
CA VAL A 84 5.16 26.91 -12.33
C VAL A 84 3.95 27.74 -12.67
N GLU A 85 2.77 27.21 -12.43
CA GLU A 85 1.52 27.92 -12.63
C GLU A 85 1.41 29.11 -11.66
N LEU A 86 1.27 30.30 -12.23
CA LEU A 86 0.99 31.55 -11.52
C LEU A 86 -0.42 32.03 -11.85
N ARG A 87 -1.11 32.58 -10.85
CA ARG A 87 -2.38 33.28 -10.99
C ARG A 87 -2.22 34.70 -10.44
N LEU A 88 -2.32 35.69 -11.31
CA LEU A 88 -1.95 37.06 -11.01
C LEU A 88 -3.10 38.00 -11.35
N PRO A 89 -3.34 39.08 -10.56
CA PRO A 89 -4.11 40.19 -11.08
C PRO A 89 -3.57 40.65 -12.41
N ALA A 90 -4.44 40.94 -13.39
CA ALA A 90 -4.03 41.33 -14.74
C ALA A 90 -3.08 42.55 -14.72
N SER A 91 -3.25 43.44 -13.72
CA SER A 91 -2.37 44.59 -13.50
C SER A 91 -0.92 44.22 -13.14
N CYS A 92 -0.69 43.01 -12.61
CA CYS A 92 0.62 42.47 -12.26
C CYS A 92 1.11 41.43 -13.29
N GLY A 93 0.33 41.16 -14.31
CA GLY A 93 0.59 40.09 -15.28
C GLY A 93 1.88 40.25 -16.09
N ASP A 94 2.41 41.45 -16.19
CA ASP A 94 3.63 41.79 -16.93
C ASP A 94 4.83 42.12 -16.03
N SER A 95 4.71 41.90 -14.72
CA SER A 95 5.75 42.18 -13.76
C SER A 95 6.94 41.22 -13.88
N ALA A 96 8.12 41.68 -13.45
CA ALA A 96 9.28 40.82 -13.26
C ALA A 96 9.11 39.95 -12.00
N VAL A 97 9.52 38.69 -12.08
CA VAL A 97 9.54 37.74 -10.95
C VAL A 97 10.98 37.35 -10.67
N ALA A 98 11.48 37.74 -9.48
CA ALA A 98 12.78 37.29 -9.00
C ALA A 98 12.65 35.86 -8.43
N CYS A 99 13.52 34.97 -8.88
CA CYS A 99 13.51 33.54 -8.56
C CYS A 99 14.79 33.13 -7.87
N ALA A 100 14.68 32.38 -6.79
CA ALA A 100 15.79 31.69 -6.11
C ALA A 100 15.45 30.21 -5.93
N LEU A 101 16.11 29.34 -6.68
CA LEU A 101 15.93 27.90 -6.63
C LEU A 101 17.07 27.29 -5.80
N ARG A 102 16.73 26.68 -4.68
CA ARG A 102 17.63 25.88 -3.87
C ARG A 102 17.45 24.41 -4.21
N LEU A 103 18.47 23.81 -4.81
CA LEU A 103 18.51 22.39 -5.10
C LEU A 103 18.58 21.57 -3.81
N GLU A 104 18.19 20.29 -3.87
CA GLU A 104 18.30 19.35 -2.74
C GLU A 104 19.76 19.18 -2.26
N SER A 105 20.74 19.35 -3.17
CA SER A 105 22.18 19.38 -2.86
C SER A 105 22.62 20.60 -2.02
N GLY A 106 21.80 21.63 -1.94
CA GLY A 106 22.12 22.91 -1.32
C GLY A 106 22.62 23.97 -2.29
N GLU A 107 22.89 23.65 -3.56
CA GLU A 107 23.22 24.63 -4.60
C GLU A 107 22.07 25.61 -4.81
N GLU A 108 22.36 26.90 -4.97
CA GLU A 108 21.38 27.92 -5.29
C GLU A 108 21.56 28.48 -6.71
N ARG A 109 20.46 28.63 -7.44
CA ARG A 109 20.37 29.26 -8.76
C ARG A 109 19.42 30.45 -8.67
N ARG A 110 19.81 31.60 -9.20
CA ARG A 110 19.00 32.83 -9.15
C ARG A 110 18.84 33.41 -10.55
N TRP A 111 17.61 33.84 -10.86
CA TRP A 111 17.32 34.53 -12.14
C TRP A 111 16.10 35.43 -11.96
N VAL A 112 15.84 36.24 -12.97
CA VAL A 112 14.64 37.09 -13.05
C VAL A 112 13.93 36.72 -14.36
N THR A 113 12.60 36.55 -14.28
CA THR A 113 11.76 36.31 -15.45
C THR A 113 10.82 37.49 -15.66
N GLU A 114 10.86 38.06 -16.86
CA GLU A 114 9.89 39.09 -17.29
C GLU A 114 8.61 38.39 -17.77
N LEU A 115 7.51 38.56 -17.04
CA LEU A 115 6.24 37.91 -17.37
C LEU A 115 5.53 38.57 -18.57
N ALA A 116 5.95 39.77 -19.00
CA ALA A 116 5.45 40.42 -20.21
C ALA A 116 5.61 39.55 -21.48
N GLY A 117 6.70 38.73 -21.52
CA GLY A 117 6.98 37.79 -22.62
C GLY A 117 6.25 36.44 -22.48
N VAL A 118 5.55 36.16 -21.38
CA VAL A 118 4.86 34.90 -21.12
C VAL A 118 3.37 35.04 -21.45
N THR A 119 2.90 34.22 -22.37
CA THR A 119 1.49 34.22 -22.79
C THR A 119 0.57 33.80 -21.64
N ALA A 120 -0.54 34.54 -21.47
CA ALA A 120 -1.60 34.13 -20.54
C ALA A 120 -2.36 32.91 -21.12
N GLU A 121 -2.42 31.83 -20.37
CA GLU A 121 -3.12 30.60 -20.77
C GLU A 121 -4.62 30.67 -20.49
N GLU A 122 -4.99 31.42 -19.46
CA GLU A 122 -6.38 31.56 -19.02
C GLU A 122 -6.58 32.95 -18.37
N ALA A 123 -7.79 33.46 -18.43
CA ALA A 123 -8.18 34.65 -17.69
C ALA A 123 -9.55 34.44 -17.05
N SER A 124 -9.73 35.00 -15.84
CA SER A 124 -10.99 34.94 -15.10
C SER A 124 -11.26 36.28 -14.43
N GLU A 125 -12.53 36.60 -14.26
CA GLU A 125 -12.96 37.74 -13.45
C GLU A 125 -13.50 37.24 -12.11
N VAL A 126 -12.91 37.71 -11.03
CA VAL A 126 -13.25 37.31 -9.66
C VAL A 126 -13.52 38.60 -8.87
N GLU A 127 -14.76 38.79 -8.44
CA GLU A 127 -15.23 39.97 -7.71
C GLU A 127 -14.89 41.34 -8.37
N GLY A 128 -14.99 41.37 -9.71
CA GLY A 128 -14.70 42.59 -10.50
C GLY A 128 -13.21 42.83 -10.76
N GLU A 129 -12.34 41.96 -10.29
CA GLU A 129 -10.91 42.00 -10.59
C GLU A 129 -10.57 40.91 -11.62
N ARG A 130 -9.84 41.29 -12.66
CA ARG A 130 -9.38 40.38 -13.71
C ARG A 130 -8.07 39.72 -13.30
N PHE A 131 -8.04 38.39 -13.32
CA PHE A 131 -6.85 37.57 -13.10
C PHE A 131 -6.41 36.90 -14.40
N VAL A 132 -5.13 36.62 -14.51
CA VAL A 132 -4.52 35.84 -15.60
C VAL A 132 -3.72 34.67 -15.03
N ARG A 133 -3.76 33.54 -15.73
CA ARG A 133 -2.90 32.38 -15.45
C ARG A 133 -1.74 32.40 -16.43
N LYS A 134 -0.53 32.32 -15.91
CA LYS A 134 0.72 32.24 -16.69
C LYS A 134 1.61 31.13 -16.14
N SER A 135 2.48 30.58 -16.99
CA SER A 135 3.48 29.58 -16.58
C SER A 135 4.85 30.25 -16.40
N LEU A 136 5.37 30.28 -15.15
CA LEU A 136 6.71 30.78 -14.84
C LEU A 136 7.74 29.74 -15.31
N PRO A 137 8.59 30.03 -16.31
CA PRO A 137 9.54 29.06 -16.82
C PRO A 137 10.63 28.73 -15.78
N LEU A 138 10.99 27.45 -15.70
CA LEU A 138 12.11 26.98 -14.89
C LEU A 138 13.35 26.76 -15.76
N PRO A 139 14.58 26.90 -15.21
CA PRO A 139 15.79 26.51 -15.91
C PRO A 139 15.77 25.02 -16.21
N GLY A 140 16.17 24.62 -17.41
CA GLY A 140 16.32 23.22 -17.79
C GLY A 140 17.53 22.54 -17.12
N GLY A 141 17.58 21.22 -17.23
CA GLY A 141 18.68 20.41 -16.69
C GLY A 141 18.72 20.36 -15.17
N LEU A 142 17.54 20.33 -14.54
CA LEU A 142 17.44 20.13 -13.09
C LEU A 142 17.85 18.69 -12.73
N PRO A 143 18.75 18.49 -11.77
CA PRO A 143 19.04 17.14 -11.27
C PRO A 143 17.81 16.55 -10.60
N TRP A 144 17.70 15.23 -10.58
CA TRP A 144 16.61 14.57 -9.87
C TRP A 144 16.62 14.90 -8.38
N GLY A 145 15.48 15.33 -7.85
CA GLY A 145 15.38 15.68 -6.44
C GLY A 145 14.18 16.54 -6.09
N TYR A 146 14.10 16.87 -4.80
CA TYR A 146 13.11 17.77 -4.24
C TYR A 146 13.76 19.14 -4.02
N HIS A 147 13.46 20.09 -4.89
CA HIS A 147 14.04 21.42 -4.85
C HIS A 147 13.04 22.43 -4.30
N ARG A 148 13.54 23.55 -3.80
CA ARG A 148 12.70 24.64 -3.27
C ARG A 148 12.92 25.89 -4.10
N LEU A 149 11.87 26.35 -4.76
CA LEU A 149 11.85 27.60 -5.47
C LEU A 149 11.19 28.66 -4.58
N THR A 150 11.86 29.78 -4.35
CA THR A 150 11.27 31.00 -3.85
C THR A 150 11.08 31.96 -5.02
N ALA A 151 9.81 32.30 -5.32
CA ALA A 151 9.44 33.26 -6.35
C ALA A 151 8.88 34.52 -5.68
N GLU A 152 9.44 35.70 -5.99
CA GLU A 152 8.94 36.97 -5.48
C GLU A 152 7.88 37.52 -6.44
N ILE A 153 6.60 37.36 -6.07
CA ILE A 153 5.43 37.69 -6.88
C ILE A 153 4.72 38.86 -6.22
N ALA A 154 4.56 39.97 -6.96
CA ALA A 154 3.92 41.21 -6.43
C ALA A 154 4.51 41.64 -5.07
N GLY A 155 5.84 41.53 -4.90
CA GLY A 155 6.56 41.90 -3.68
C GLY A 155 6.40 40.94 -2.49
N LYS A 156 5.87 39.72 -2.72
CA LYS A 156 5.72 38.70 -1.68
C LYS A 156 6.46 37.42 -2.10
N PRO A 157 7.22 36.78 -1.20
CA PRO A 157 7.87 35.51 -1.48
C PRO A 157 6.85 34.36 -1.41
N HIS A 158 6.90 33.47 -2.39
CA HIS A 158 6.12 32.24 -2.47
C HIS A 158 7.07 31.04 -2.54
N GLU A 159 6.91 30.08 -1.64
CA GLU A 159 7.69 28.84 -1.66
C GLU A 159 6.95 27.78 -2.46
N ILE A 160 7.67 27.14 -3.38
CA ILE A 160 7.16 26.15 -4.31
C ILE A 160 8.07 24.93 -4.27
N LEU A 161 7.50 23.74 -4.10
CA LEU A 161 8.24 22.49 -4.24
C LEU A 161 8.40 22.15 -5.73
N ILE A 162 9.63 21.98 -6.18
CA ILE A 162 9.93 21.45 -7.51
C ILE A 162 10.35 19.99 -7.37
N ILE A 163 9.54 19.08 -7.92
CA ILE A 163 9.85 17.65 -7.97
C ILE A 163 10.49 17.37 -9.31
N SER A 164 11.82 17.31 -9.36
CA SER A 164 12.54 16.86 -10.55
C SER A 164 12.72 15.36 -10.52
N SER A 165 12.11 14.66 -11.46
CA SER A 165 11.96 13.21 -11.44
C SER A 165 12.20 12.57 -12.79
N PRO A 166 12.73 11.33 -12.86
CA PRO A 166 12.69 10.54 -14.07
C PRO A 166 11.24 10.21 -14.45
N VAL A 167 10.95 10.17 -15.75
CA VAL A 167 9.62 9.76 -16.24
C VAL A 167 9.31 8.32 -15.85
N HIS A 168 10.33 7.45 -15.82
CA HIS A 168 10.14 6.02 -15.64
C HIS A 168 10.61 5.57 -14.24
N ALA A 169 9.83 4.72 -13.60
CA ALA A 169 10.24 3.95 -12.43
C ALA A 169 11.42 3.01 -12.79
N TYR A 170 12.14 2.59 -11.77
CA TYR A 170 13.22 1.62 -11.95
C TYR A 170 12.67 0.29 -12.47
N LEU A 171 13.31 -0.25 -13.47
CA LEU A 171 13.18 -1.63 -13.90
C LEU A 171 14.54 -2.33 -13.76
N PRO A 172 14.55 -3.62 -13.39
CA PRO A 172 15.80 -4.39 -13.40
C PRO A 172 16.46 -4.35 -14.80
N PRO A 173 17.80 -4.47 -14.88
CA PRO A 173 18.51 -4.53 -16.15
C PRO A 173 17.96 -5.60 -17.09
N GLU A 174 18.10 -5.38 -18.39
CA GLU A 174 17.77 -6.40 -19.41
C GLU A 174 18.44 -7.74 -19.09
N GLY A 175 17.67 -8.84 -19.22
CA GLY A 175 18.11 -10.19 -18.83
C GLY A 175 17.69 -10.63 -17.41
N ALA A 176 17.14 -9.72 -16.59
CA ALA A 176 16.45 -10.08 -15.36
C ALA A 176 14.96 -10.45 -15.58
N ASP A 177 14.56 -10.61 -16.83
CA ASP A 177 13.23 -11.06 -17.23
C ASP A 177 13.06 -12.55 -16.91
N HIS A 178 11.79 -12.98 -16.80
CA HIS A 178 11.45 -14.35 -16.50
C HIS A 178 11.74 -14.82 -15.07
N ARG A 179 11.63 -13.91 -14.09
CA ARG A 179 11.72 -14.24 -12.67
C ARG A 179 10.45 -14.93 -12.16
N TRP A 180 10.61 -15.77 -11.15
CA TRP A 180 9.47 -16.39 -10.48
C TRP A 180 9.65 -16.38 -8.95
N GLY A 181 8.52 -16.47 -8.26
CA GLY A 181 8.54 -16.56 -6.82
C GLY A 181 7.27 -17.13 -6.21
N VAL A 182 7.24 -17.12 -4.89
CA VAL A 182 6.10 -17.60 -4.13
C VAL A 182 5.55 -16.49 -3.22
N PHE A 183 4.25 -16.54 -2.98
CA PHE A 183 3.57 -15.72 -1.98
C PHE A 183 3.16 -16.58 -0.80
N LEU A 184 3.47 -16.11 0.42
CA LEU A 184 2.91 -16.65 1.65
C LEU A 184 2.93 -15.57 2.75
N PRO A 185 1.81 -15.34 3.48
CA PRO A 185 1.80 -14.38 4.59
C PRO A 185 2.79 -14.77 5.68
N LEU A 186 3.61 -13.81 6.13
CA LEU A 186 4.62 -14.09 7.16
C LEU A 186 4.01 -14.64 8.45
N TYR A 187 2.87 -14.10 8.90
CA TYR A 187 2.19 -14.61 10.09
C TYR A 187 1.73 -16.07 9.97
N ALA A 188 1.52 -16.54 8.74
CA ALA A 188 1.05 -17.90 8.48
C ALA A 188 2.19 -18.93 8.51
N LEU A 189 3.45 -18.51 8.35
CA LEU A 189 4.61 -19.38 8.42
C LEU A 189 4.66 -20.14 9.76
N ARG A 190 5.10 -21.38 9.67
CA ARG A 190 5.27 -22.28 10.83
C ARG A 190 6.64 -22.93 10.77
N SER A 191 7.29 -23.01 11.91
CA SER A 191 8.53 -23.74 12.06
C SER A 191 8.62 -24.44 13.42
N GLU A 192 9.65 -25.26 13.63
CA GLU A 192 9.93 -25.86 14.93
C GLU A 192 10.45 -24.86 15.96
N ARG A 193 10.86 -23.66 15.51
CA ARG A 193 11.45 -22.62 16.36
C ARG A 193 10.53 -21.42 16.59
N ASP A 194 9.41 -21.24 15.82
CA ASP A 194 8.53 -20.10 15.97
C ASP A 194 7.91 -19.97 17.37
N TRP A 195 7.53 -18.78 17.77
CA TRP A 195 6.84 -18.51 19.02
C TRP A 195 5.33 -18.34 18.84
N GLY A 196 4.74 -19.17 17.98
CA GLY A 196 3.32 -19.22 17.70
C GLY A 196 2.87 -18.36 16.51
N VAL A 197 3.79 -17.69 15.86
CA VAL A 197 3.63 -16.88 14.66
C VAL A 197 4.95 -16.85 13.90
N GLY A 198 4.91 -16.86 12.57
CA GLY A 198 6.12 -16.73 11.75
C GLY A 198 6.85 -15.42 12.00
N ASP A 199 8.16 -15.43 11.86
CA ASP A 199 9.06 -14.30 12.11
C ASP A 199 10.11 -14.10 11.02
N PHE A 200 10.95 -13.06 11.12
CA PHE A 200 11.95 -12.75 10.10
C PHE A 200 12.96 -13.89 9.86
N GLY A 201 13.25 -14.70 10.87
CA GLY A 201 14.09 -15.86 10.68
C GLY A 201 13.39 -17.02 9.95
N ASP A 202 12.06 -17.12 10.05
CA ASP A 202 11.25 -18.05 9.25
C ASP A 202 11.19 -17.57 7.79
N LEU A 203 11.05 -16.28 7.58
CA LEU A 203 11.08 -15.67 6.25
C LEU A 203 12.44 -15.90 5.55
N ASP A 204 13.55 -15.71 6.27
CA ASP A 204 14.90 -16.03 5.79
C ASP A 204 15.02 -17.51 5.36
N THR A 205 14.44 -18.42 6.16
CA THR A 205 14.43 -19.85 5.84
C THR A 205 13.63 -20.14 4.58
N LEU A 206 12.45 -19.50 4.42
CA LEU A 206 11.65 -19.62 3.20
C LEU A 206 12.40 -19.08 1.99
N MET A 207 13.02 -17.91 2.09
CA MET A 207 13.77 -17.29 1.00
C MET A 207 14.92 -18.20 0.53
N ARG A 208 15.69 -18.76 1.46
CA ARG A 208 16.76 -19.70 1.10
C ARG A 208 16.24 -20.92 0.38
N TRP A 209 15.16 -21.53 0.89
CA TRP A 209 14.56 -22.71 0.24
C TRP A 209 14.04 -22.40 -1.17
N VAL A 210 13.42 -21.24 -1.38
CA VAL A 210 12.96 -20.81 -2.71
C VAL A 210 14.15 -20.61 -3.65
N GLY A 211 15.24 -20.01 -3.18
CA GLY A 211 16.47 -19.84 -3.95
C GLY A 211 17.14 -21.17 -4.35
N GLU A 212 17.16 -22.15 -3.44
CA GLU A 212 17.65 -23.51 -3.73
C GLU A 212 16.87 -24.20 -4.88
N LEU A 213 15.59 -23.81 -5.05
CA LEU A 213 14.74 -24.29 -6.15
C LEU A 213 14.88 -23.44 -7.42
N GLY A 214 15.69 -22.40 -7.39
CA GLY A 214 15.91 -21.46 -8.50
C GLY A 214 14.83 -20.40 -8.63
N GLY A 215 14.13 -20.07 -7.56
CA GLY A 215 13.24 -18.93 -7.49
C GLY A 215 13.95 -17.66 -7.03
N ASP A 216 13.42 -16.52 -7.42
CA ASP A 216 14.06 -15.22 -7.28
C ASP A 216 13.30 -14.28 -6.32
N ILE A 217 12.06 -14.65 -5.94
CA ILE A 217 11.15 -13.74 -5.24
C ILE A 217 10.40 -14.47 -4.13
N VAL A 218 10.33 -13.86 -2.97
CA VAL A 218 9.36 -14.21 -1.92
C VAL A 218 8.48 -12.99 -1.64
N ALA A 219 7.19 -13.14 -1.87
CA ALA A 219 6.18 -12.13 -1.61
C ALA A 219 5.46 -12.41 -0.30
N THR A 220 5.14 -11.37 0.45
CA THR A 220 4.36 -11.46 1.67
C THR A 220 3.45 -10.24 1.82
N LEU A 221 2.55 -10.28 2.81
CA LEU A 221 1.69 -9.16 3.17
C LEU A 221 2.48 -8.02 3.84
N PRO A 222 1.88 -6.82 4.01
CA PRO A 222 2.55 -5.71 4.66
C PRO A 222 3.17 -6.09 6.01
N LEU A 223 4.43 -5.71 6.20
CA LEU A 223 5.22 -5.97 7.41
C LEU A 223 5.19 -4.82 8.41
N LEU A 224 4.14 -3.99 8.34
CA LEU A 224 3.95 -2.77 9.10
C LEU A 224 3.25 -3.06 10.45
N PRO A 225 3.45 -2.21 11.49
CA PRO A 225 2.89 -2.45 12.80
C PRO A 225 1.36 -2.37 12.81
N CYS A 226 0.72 -3.34 13.45
CA CYS A 226 -0.72 -3.41 13.64
C CYS A 226 -1.09 -3.22 15.11
N PHE A 227 -2.36 -2.91 15.38
CA PHE A 227 -2.90 -2.96 16.74
C PHE A 227 -3.19 -4.39 17.14
N LEU A 228 -2.31 -4.98 17.96
CA LEU A 228 -2.42 -6.37 18.42
C LEU A 228 -2.95 -6.49 19.86
N ASP A 229 -3.40 -5.37 20.44
CA ASP A 229 -3.86 -5.25 21.83
C ASP A 229 -5.22 -4.56 21.88
N GLU A 230 -5.25 -3.27 22.21
CA GLU A 230 -6.44 -2.40 22.23
C GLU A 230 -6.16 -1.11 21.45
N PRO A 231 -6.94 -0.82 20.41
CA PRO A 231 -7.92 -1.70 19.75
C PRO A 231 -7.27 -2.94 19.14
N PHE A 232 -8.03 -4.01 18.92
CA PHE A 232 -7.50 -5.19 18.26
C PHE A 232 -7.86 -5.18 16.78
N GLU A 233 -6.87 -4.91 15.94
CA GLU A 233 -7.01 -4.92 14.48
C GLU A 233 -5.79 -5.60 13.86
N PRO A 234 -5.87 -6.91 13.55
CA PRO A 234 -4.74 -7.66 13.01
C PRO A 234 -4.57 -7.52 11.50
N SER A 235 -5.44 -6.79 10.82
CA SER A 235 -5.35 -6.59 9.38
C SER A 235 -4.02 -5.91 9.01
N PRO A 236 -3.20 -6.52 8.13
CA PRO A 236 -1.98 -5.87 7.65
C PRO A 236 -2.27 -4.64 6.77
N TYR A 237 -3.51 -4.49 6.29
CA TYR A 237 -3.97 -3.35 5.50
C TYR A 237 -4.54 -2.20 6.34
N SER A 238 -4.53 -2.34 7.66
CA SER A 238 -4.89 -1.28 8.60
C SER A 238 -3.76 -1.05 9.62
N PRO A 239 -2.54 -0.71 9.16
CA PRO A 239 -1.40 -0.57 10.05
C PRO A 239 -1.52 0.66 10.95
N VAL A 240 -0.85 0.63 12.08
CA VAL A 240 -0.67 1.78 12.98
C VAL A 240 0.12 2.91 12.30
N SER A 241 1.04 2.51 11.42
CA SER A 241 1.91 3.42 10.67
C SER A 241 2.47 2.73 9.42
N ARG A 242 2.70 3.52 8.36
CA ARG A 242 3.44 3.09 7.16
C ARG A 242 4.93 3.44 7.21
N LEU A 243 5.42 3.90 8.37
CA LEU A 243 6.78 4.41 8.56
C LEU A 243 7.62 3.54 9.51
N PHE A 244 7.08 2.40 9.97
CA PHE A 244 7.74 1.54 10.95
C PHE A 244 7.47 0.06 10.65
N TRP A 245 8.22 -0.83 11.33
CA TRP A 245 8.11 -2.28 11.17
C TRP A 245 7.26 -2.92 12.26
N ASN A 246 6.67 -4.06 11.96
CA ASN A 246 5.88 -4.82 12.93
C ASN A 246 6.81 -5.62 13.87
N GLU A 247 6.87 -5.22 15.11
CA GLU A 247 7.67 -5.87 16.17
C GLU A 247 7.27 -7.33 16.45
N LEU A 248 6.07 -7.75 16.03
CA LEU A 248 5.62 -9.13 16.11
C LEU A 248 6.55 -10.09 15.35
N TYR A 249 7.11 -9.63 14.24
CA TYR A 249 7.94 -10.45 13.35
C TYR A 249 9.40 -10.54 13.76
N VAL A 250 9.81 -9.86 14.83
CA VAL A 250 11.18 -9.99 15.37
C VAL A 250 11.44 -11.42 15.83
N ASP A 251 12.51 -12.02 15.34
CA ASP A 251 13.05 -13.29 15.80
C ASP A 251 13.86 -13.03 17.08
N VAL A 252 13.24 -13.22 18.24
CA VAL A 252 13.84 -12.88 19.53
C VAL A 252 15.12 -13.65 19.83
N PRO A 253 15.21 -14.97 19.59
CA PRO A 253 16.45 -15.72 19.73
C PRO A 253 17.63 -15.25 18.88
N ARG A 254 17.38 -14.63 17.71
CA ARG A 254 18.44 -14.09 16.84
C ARG A 254 18.96 -12.71 17.26
N ILE A 255 18.34 -12.07 18.24
CA ILE A 255 18.83 -10.81 18.77
C ILE A 255 20.20 -11.03 19.45
N PRO A 256 21.26 -10.26 19.10
CA PRO A 256 22.60 -10.47 19.67
C PRO A 256 22.63 -10.43 21.20
N GLU A 257 21.84 -9.54 21.83
CA GLU A 257 21.76 -9.45 23.29
C GLU A 257 21.17 -10.70 23.95
N PHE A 258 20.41 -11.53 23.21
CA PHE A 258 19.75 -12.72 23.78
C PHE A 258 20.74 -13.72 24.34
N GLU A 259 21.88 -13.94 23.68
CA GLU A 259 22.91 -14.85 24.14
C GLU A 259 23.52 -14.45 25.49
N HIS A 260 23.55 -13.16 25.74
CA HIS A 260 24.20 -12.59 26.93
C HIS A 260 23.24 -12.11 28.01
N CYS A 261 21.92 -12.12 27.73
CA CYS A 261 20.88 -11.72 28.68
C CYS A 261 20.33 -12.91 29.45
N ARG A 262 20.98 -13.24 30.58
CA ARG A 262 20.56 -14.35 31.44
C ARG A 262 19.05 -14.34 31.77
N PRO A 263 18.41 -13.19 32.12
CA PRO A 263 16.97 -13.16 32.39
C PRO A 263 16.10 -13.54 31.20
N ALA A 264 16.46 -13.14 29.97
CA ALA A 264 15.68 -13.49 28.75
C ALA A 264 15.84 -14.99 28.45
N ARG A 265 17.05 -15.54 28.56
CA ARG A 265 17.29 -16.98 28.35
C ARG A 265 16.57 -17.83 29.40
N ALA A 266 16.63 -17.43 30.67
CA ALA A 266 15.93 -18.13 31.75
C ALA A 266 14.43 -18.13 31.56
N LEU A 267 13.85 -17.01 31.08
CA LEU A 267 12.44 -16.92 30.71
C LEU A 267 12.11 -17.93 29.60
N ALA A 268 12.84 -17.89 28.49
CA ALA A 268 12.60 -18.76 27.33
C ALA A 268 12.81 -20.25 27.66
N ALA A 269 13.74 -20.56 28.58
CA ALA A 269 14.04 -21.91 29.07
C ALA A 269 12.99 -22.42 30.06
N SER A 270 12.18 -21.55 30.67
CA SER A 270 11.22 -21.95 31.70
C SER A 270 10.14 -22.89 31.14
N ALA A 271 9.76 -23.89 31.94
CA ALA A 271 8.75 -24.86 31.56
C ALA A 271 7.39 -24.19 31.25
N ARG A 272 7.06 -23.10 31.98
CA ARG A 272 5.82 -22.34 31.74
C ARG A 272 5.85 -21.68 30.37
N PHE A 273 6.93 -20.98 30.01
CA PHE A 273 7.07 -20.29 28.74
C PHE A 273 7.02 -21.29 27.57
N ARG A 274 7.79 -22.38 27.64
CA ARG A 274 7.80 -23.42 26.60
C ARG A 274 6.43 -24.04 26.37
N ARG A 275 5.65 -24.32 27.45
CA ARG A 275 4.27 -24.82 27.30
C ARG A 275 3.37 -23.80 26.61
N GLN A 276 3.54 -22.51 26.88
CA GLN A 276 2.74 -21.46 26.21
C GLN A 276 3.11 -21.36 24.73
N VAL A 277 4.38 -21.37 24.37
CA VAL A 277 4.83 -21.40 22.97
C VAL A 277 4.29 -22.63 22.25
N GLU A 278 4.43 -23.81 22.84
CA GLU A 278 3.92 -25.04 22.23
C GLU A 278 2.39 -25.03 22.04
N SER A 279 1.64 -24.47 22.99
CA SER A 279 0.20 -24.26 22.84
C SER A 279 -0.11 -23.35 21.65
N LEU A 280 0.64 -22.28 21.47
CA LEU A 280 0.47 -21.35 20.34
C LEU A 280 0.87 -22.01 19.00
N ARG A 281 1.95 -22.79 18.95
CA ARG A 281 2.36 -23.53 17.73
C ARG A 281 1.30 -24.50 17.25
N ARG A 282 0.64 -25.21 18.19
CA ARG A 282 -0.42 -26.20 17.88
C ARG A 282 -1.73 -25.56 17.44
N ALA A 283 -2.00 -24.34 17.83
CA ALA A 283 -3.23 -23.64 17.46
C ALA A 283 -3.32 -23.48 15.93
N PRO A 284 -4.47 -23.76 15.31
CA PRO A 284 -4.67 -23.65 13.85
C PRO A 284 -4.69 -22.18 13.38
N LEU A 285 -5.03 -21.27 14.28
CA LEU A 285 -5.08 -19.83 14.04
C LEU A 285 -4.00 -19.13 14.88
N VAL A 286 -3.47 -18.03 14.36
CA VAL A 286 -2.58 -17.15 15.12
C VAL A 286 -3.37 -16.48 16.25
N ASP A 287 -2.85 -16.59 17.46
CA ASP A 287 -3.29 -15.81 18.62
C ASP A 287 -2.29 -14.66 18.82
N TYR A 288 -2.54 -13.57 18.10
CA TYR A 288 -1.67 -12.41 18.07
C TYR A 288 -1.39 -11.82 19.45
N ARG A 289 -2.45 -11.67 20.28
CA ARG A 289 -2.34 -11.10 21.64
C ARG A 289 -1.39 -11.94 22.51
N ARG A 290 -1.56 -13.27 22.53
CA ARG A 290 -0.72 -14.13 23.32
C ARG A 290 0.71 -14.25 22.75
N ALA A 291 0.87 -14.34 21.43
CA ALA A 291 2.16 -14.40 20.77
C ALA A 291 2.95 -13.12 21.06
N MET A 292 2.32 -11.93 20.88
CA MET A 292 2.95 -10.66 21.16
C MET A 292 3.32 -10.50 22.63
N ALA A 293 2.43 -10.90 23.55
CA ALA A 293 2.69 -10.86 24.99
C ALA A 293 3.91 -11.71 25.39
N LEU A 294 4.13 -12.87 24.76
CA LEU A 294 5.32 -13.69 25.02
C LEU A 294 6.60 -13.04 24.48
N LYS A 295 6.55 -12.53 23.23
CA LYS A 295 7.70 -11.82 22.63
C LYS A 295 8.05 -10.57 23.44
N ARG A 296 7.07 -9.79 23.86
CA ARG A 296 7.25 -8.59 24.67
C ARG A 296 7.94 -8.88 26.01
N GLN A 297 7.53 -9.94 26.73
CA GLN A 297 8.19 -10.33 27.98
C GLN A 297 9.70 -10.57 27.81
N ALA A 298 10.11 -11.14 26.70
CA ALA A 298 11.53 -11.37 26.40
C ALA A 298 12.23 -10.07 25.97
N LEU A 299 11.61 -9.29 25.06
CA LEU A 299 12.15 -8.02 24.57
C LEU A 299 12.36 -7.02 25.71
N GLU A 300 11.41 -6.89 26.65
CA GLU A 300 11.56 -6.00 27.82
C GLU A 300 12.76 -6.39 28.71
N LYS A 301 13.10 -7.70 28.79
CA LYS A 301 14.30 -8.13 29.50
C LYS A 301 15.56 -7.78 28.71
N LEU A 302 15.52 -7.90 27.39
CA LEU A 302 16.64 -7.54 26.52
C LEU A 302 16.92 -6.03 26.58
N VAL A 303 15.88 -5.19 26.56
CA VAL A 303 16.00 -3.74 26.78
C VAL A 303 16.74 -3.44 28.09
N LYS A 304 16.32 -4.06 29.20
CA LYS A 304 16.95 -3.87 30.50
C LYS A 304 18.41 -4.31 30.48
N CYS A 305 18.72 -5.44 29.81
CA CYS A 305 20.08 -5.92 29.64
C CYS A 305 20.96 -4.97 28.83
N LEU A 306 20.42 -4.40 27.74
CA LEU A 306 21.11 -3.42 26.89
C LEU A 306 21.50 -2.17 27.70
N PHE A 307 20.54 -1.56 28.39
CA PHE A 307 20.78 -0.35 29.18
C PHE A 307 21.60 -0.56 30.46
N ALA A 308 21.68 -1.79 30.96
CA ALA A 308 22.52 -2.11 32.10
C ALA A 308 24.02 -2.27 31.73
N ARG A 309 24.35 -2.40 30.45
CA ARG A 309 25.72 -2.62 29.96
C ARG A 309 26.15 -1.47 29.06
N ARG A 310 27.18 -0.75 29.43
CA ARG A 310 27.84 0.18 28.50
C ARG A 310 28.67 -0.64 27.50
N GLY A 311 28.48 -0.35 26.20
CA GLY A 311 29.23 -1.07 25.16
C GLY A 311 28.78 -0.70 23.77
N GLU A 312 29.37 -1.33 22.76
CA GLU A 312 29.15 -1.02 21.36
C GLU A 312 27.67 -1.16 20.93
N ARG A 313 26.95 -2.15 21.47
CA ARG A 313 25.53 -2.36 21.15
C ARG A 313 24.64 -1.22 21.64
N LEU A 314 24.90 -0.70 22.84
CA LEU A 314 24.18 0.49 23.33
C LEU A 314 24.50 1.71 22.47
N ALA A 315 25.78 1.92 22.13
CA ALA A 315 26.18 3.02 21.25
C ALA A 315 25.57 2.89 19.84
N ALA A 316 25.46 1.66 19.30
CA ALA A 316 24.79 1.42 18.01
C ALA A 316 23.30 1.76 18.08
N PHE A 317 22.62 1.36 19.15
CA PHE A 317 21.23 1.72 19.40
C PHE A 317 21.05 3.24 19.49
N GLU A 318 21.91 3.93 20.24
CA GLU A 318 21.85 5.39 20.40
C GLU A 318 22.06 6.10 19.07
N ARG A 319 23.04 5.69 18.26
CA ARG A 319 23.25 6.21 16.89
C ARG A 319 22.03 5.98 16.00
N TYR A 320 21.42 4.80 16.08
CA TYR A 320 20.19 4.53 15.31
C TYR A 320 19.06 5.45 15.68
N VAL A 321 18.82 5.66 16.98
CA VAL A 321 17.76 6.56 17.47
C VAL A 321 18.05 8.01 17.09
N GLU A 322 19.30 8.44 17.11
CA GLU A 322 19.71 9.79 16.67
C GLU A 322 19.50 10.01 15.17
N ALA A 323 19.84 9.00 14.36
CA ALA A 323 19.66 9.03 12.91
C ALA A 323 18.17 8.99 12.49
N HIS A 324 17.28 8.55 13.38
CA HIS A 324 15.84 8.39 13.09
C HIS A 324 14.98 9.19 14.10
N PRO A 325 14.95 10.52 14.03
CA PRO A 325 14.24 11.37 15.02
C PRO A 325 12.75 11.05 15.16
N ILE A 326 12.08 10.70 14.06
CA ILE A 326 10.65 10.34 14.03
C ILE A 326 10.34 9.10 14.89
N LEU A 327 11.32 8.22 15.08
CA LEU A 327 11.18 7.02 15.92
C LEU A 327 10.94 7.38 17.39
N GLN A 328 11.55 8.46 17.88
CA GLN A 328 11.31 8.89 19.26
C GLN A 328 9.87 9.34 19.47
N ASP A 329 9.30 10.01 18.48
CA ASP A 329 7.92 10.47 18.52
C ASP A 329 6.94 9.29 18.45
N TYR A 330 7.19 8.34 17.54
CA TYR A 330 6.43 7.09 17.46
C TYR A 330 6.45 6.31 18.79
N ALA A 331 7.63 6.15 19.39
CA ALA A 331 7.77 5.44 20.67
C ALA A 331 7.01 6.13 21.82
N ARG A 332 6.99 7.47 21.84
CA ARG A 332 6.18 8.24 22.80
C ARG A 332 4.69 8.01 22.57
N PHE A 333 4.22 8.06 21.31
CA PHE A 333 2.83 7.81 20.95
C PHE A 333 2.38 6.42 21.40
N ARG A 334 3.16 5.37 21.08
CA ARG A 334 2.85 3.99 21.47
C ARG A 334 2.79 3.85 23.00
N ALA A 335 3.78 4.38 23.70
CA ALA A 335 3.84 4.33 25.17
C ALA A 335 2.72 5.15 25.84
N ALA A 336 2.33 6.28 25.25
CA ALA A 336 1.18 7.06 25.70
C ALA A 336 -0.13 6.31 25.48
N GLY A 337 -0.29 5.65 24.31
CA GLY A 337 -1.45 4.82 23.99
C GLY A 337 -1.65 3.69 25.00
N GLU A 338 -0.58 3.01 25.40
CA GLU A 338 -0.61 1.97 26.45
C GLU A 338 -1.12 2.50 27.80
N ARG A 339 -0.78 3.74 28.13
CA ARG A 339 -1.23 4.38 29.36
C ARG A 339 -2.67 4.89 29.27
N GLN A 340 -3.06 5.49 28.13
CA GLN A 340 -4.39 6.06 27.92
C GLN A 340 -5.48 5.01 27.70
N ARG A 341 -5.14 3.87 27.06
CA ARG A 341 -6.04 2.74 26.73
C ARG A 341 -7.33 3.17 26.01
N ARG A 342 -7.24 4.17 25.16
CA ARG A 342 -8.33 4.71 24.35
C ARG A 342 -7.77 5.34 23.08
N PRO A 343 -8.59 5.52 22.03
CA PRO A 343 -8.18 6.19 20.79
C PRO A 343 -7.58 7.58 21.07
N TRP A 344 -6.61 8.00 20.26
CA TRP A 344 -5.95 9.30 20.42
C TRP A 344 -6.93 10.48 20.29
N THR A 345 -8.01 10.31 19.53
CA THR A 345 -9.10 11.29 19.39
C THR A 345 -9.78 11.62 20.73
N ALA A 346 -9.77 10.66 21.66
CA ALA A 346 -10.31 10.81 23.01
C ALA A 346 -9.24 11.21 24.06
N TRP A 347 -7.99 11.48 23.65
CA TRP A 347 -6.96 11.94 24.56
C TRP A 347 -7.20 13.39 24.99
N PRO A 348 -6.62 13.85 26.14
CA PRO A 348 -6.58 15.28 26.48
C PRO A 348 -6.02 16.11 25.33
N ALA A 349 -6.54 17.32 25.14
CA ALA A 349 -6.25 18.18 23.98
C ALA A 349 -4.74 18.28 23.69
N ARG A 350 -3.92 18.57 24.70
CA ARG A 350 -2.47 18.67 24.53
C ARG A 350 -1.83 17.40 23.93
N LEU A 351 -2.21 16.21 24.42
CA LEU A 351 -1.68 14.93 23.93
C LEU A 351 -2.23 14.63 22.52
N ARG A 352 -3.53 14.89 22.34
CA ARG A 352 -4.18 14.76 21.03
C ARG A 352 -3.50 15.64 19.99
N ASP A 353 -3.08 16.85 20.39
CA ASP A 353 -2.48 17.85 19.51
C ASP A 353 -0.96 17.69 19.32
N GLY A 354 -0.40 16.56 19.77
CA GLY A 354 0.98 16.17 19.45
C GLY A 354 2.03 16.56 20.48
N ASP A 355 1.66 17.25 21.59
CA ASP A 355 2.60 17.63 22.64
C ASP A 355 2.68 16.55 23.74
N LEU A 356 3.48 15.51 23.48
CA LEU A 356 3.77 14.44 24.43
C LEU A 356 5.03 14.77 25.23
N ARG A 357 4.90 14.86 26.56
CA ARG A 357 5.99 15.20 27.49
C ARG A 357 6.35 14.05 28.41
N ALA A 358 7.50 14.14 29.06
CA ALA A 358 7.85 13.23 30.14
C ALA A 358 6.74 13.23 31.23
N GLY A 359 6.30 12.02 31.63
CA GLY A 359 5.17 11.84 32.55
C GLY A 359 3.84 11.49 31.87
N ASP A 360 3.69 11.69 30.56
CA ASP A 360 2.49 11.26 29.80
C ASP A 360 2.53 9.77 29.48
N TYR A 361 3.71 9.14 29.54
CA TYR A 361 3.97 7.74 29.25
C TYR A 361 4.97 7.14 30.25
N ALA A 362 5.03 5.82 30.29
CA ALA A 362 6.06 5.11 31.05
C ALA A 362 7.37 5.06 30.22
N GLU A 363 8.51 5.47 30.82
CA GLU A 363 9.80 5.49 30.14
C GLU A 363 10.26 4.09 29.71
N ASP A 364 9.97 3.05 30.49
CA ASP A 364 10.26 1.67 30.12
C ASP A 364 9.50 1.24 28.86
N ALA A 365 8.23 1.69 28.69
CA ALA A 365 7.44 1.43 27.49
C ALA A 365 8.02 2.17 26.27
N ARG A 366 8.43 3.43 26.42
CA ARG A 366 9.11 4.18 25.35
C ARG A 366 10.40 3.49 24.91
N ARG A 367 11.24 3.10 25.86
CA ARG A 367 12.49 2.35 25.57
C ARG A 367 12.23 1.01 24.88
N TYR A 368 11.17 0.32 25.29
CA TYR A 368 10.71 -0.90 24.63
C TYR A 368 10.41 -0.65 23.15
N HIS A 369 9.58 0.34 22.83
CA HIS A 369 9.22 0.62 21.43
C HIS A 369 10.41 1.07 20.58
N LEU A 370 11.32 1.88 21.12
CA LEU A 370 12.58 2.25 20.45
C LEU A 370 13.41 1.00 20.11
N TYR A 371 13.60 0.15 21.08
CA TYR A 371 14.41 -1.07 20.95
C TYR A 371 13.76 -2.08 19.97
N ALA A 372 12.46 -2.29 20.08
CA ALA A 372 11.73 -3.22 19.21
C ALA A 372 11.83 -2.79 17.73
N GLN A 373 11.71 -1.48 17.45
CA GLN A 373 11.88 -0.96 16.09
C GLN A 373 13.32 -1.08 15.59
N TRP A 374 14.31 -0.82 16.44
CA TRP A 374 15.70 -1.04 16.08
C TRP A 374 15.98 -2.50 15.72
N GLN A 375 15.51 -3.46 16.54
CA GLN A 375 15.67 -4.88 16.28
C GLN A 375 14.93 -5.33 15.01
N ALA A 376 13.74 -4.82 14.77
CA ALA A 376 13.01 -5.10 13.54
C ALA A 376 13.77 -4.57 12.31
N HIS A 377 14.30 -3.34 12.39
CA HIS A 377 15.09 -2.74 11.32
C HIS A 377 16.40 -3.53 11.07
N GLU A 378 17.16 -3.91 12.12
CA GLU A 378 18.37 -4.72 11.96
C GLU A 378 18.07 -6.05 11.26
N GLN A 379 16.99 -6.73 11.67
CA GLN A 379 16.66 -8.05 11.12
C GLN A 379 16.15 -7.97 9.69
N ILE A 380 15.29 -7.01 9.35
CA ILE A 380 14.80 -6.84 7.96
C ILE A 380 15.92 -6.42 7.02
N THR A 381 16.82 -5.54 7.47
CA THR A 381 17.99 -5.11 6.69
C THR A 381 18.94 -6.29 6.43
N ALA A 382 19.22 -7.10 7.45
CA ALA A 382 20.04 -8.30 7.31
C ALA A 382 19.38 -9.34 6.37
N LEU A 383 18.06 -9.53 6.51
CA LEU A 383 17.28 -10.42 5.66
C LEU A 383 17.34 -10.00 4.18
N CYS A 384 17.07 -8.72 3.89
CA CYS A 384 17.12 -8.20 2.51
C CYS A 384 18.53 -8.20 1.94
N GLY A 385 19.55 -7.92 2.77
CA GLY A 385 20.95 -8.02 2.38
C GLY A 385 21.37 -9.45 2.06
N GLY A 386 21.01 -10.41 2.92
CA GLY A 386 21.25 -11.84 2.71
C GLY A 386 20.50 -12.41 1.52
N GLY A 387 19.25 -12.00 1.34
CA GLY A 387 18.44 -12.37 0.17
C GLY A 387 19.09 -11.93 -1.13
N ARG A 388 19.52 -10.68 -1.20
CA ARG A 388 20.25 -10.15 -2.39
C ARG A 388 21.53 -10.93 -2.68
N ALA A 389 22.29 -11.29 -1.66
CA ALA A 389 23.51 -12.08 -1.84
C ALA A 389 23.23 -13.49 -2.37
N ASN A 390 22.04 -14.03 -2.10
CA ASN A 390 21.59 -15.35 -2.55
C ASN A 390 20.69 -15.30 -3.82
N GLY A 391 20.50 -14.12 -4.42
CA GLY A 391 19.66 -13.94 -5.61
C GLY A 391 18.15 -14.00 -5.35
N VAL A 392 17.71 -13.92 -4.09
CA VAL A 392 16.27 -13.94 -3.75
C VAL A 392 15.86 -12.59 -3.16
N GLU A 393 14.88 -11.95 -3.75
CA GLU A 393 14.40 -10.64 -3.37
C GLU A 393 13.06 -10.71 -2.63
N LEU A 394 12.86 -9.79 -1.68
CA LEU A 394 11.56 -9.59 -1.07
C LEU A 394 10.69 -8.68 -1.93
N TYR A 395 9.46 -9.13 -2.13
CA TYR A 395 8.37 -8.37 -2.69
C TYR A 395 7.51 -7.84 -1.54
N PHE A 396 7.61 -6.54 -1.28
CA PHE A 396 6.83 -5.86 -0.25
C PHE A 396 5.49 -5.39 -0.78
N ASP A 397 4.55 -5.21 0.14
CA ASP A 397 3.21 -4.71 -0.13
C ASP A 397 2.96 -3.44 0.70
N LEU A 398 2.59 -2.35 0.03
CA LEU A 398 2.28 -1.07 0.65
C LEU A 398 0.77 -0.87 0.67
N PRO A 399 0.12 -0.91 1.84
CA PRO A 399 -1.31 -0.66 1.96
C PRO A 399 -1.67 0.78 1.62
N LEU A 400 -2.86 0.97 1.04
CA LEU A 400 -3.37 2.28 0.64
C LEU A 400 -3.51 3.25 1.82
N GLY A 401 -3.95 2.78 2.98
CA GLY A 401 -4.23 3.59 4.14
C GLY A 401 -3.56 3.13 5.43
N VAL A 402 -3.93 3.79 6.52
CA VAL A 402 -3.52 3.48 7.89
C VAL A 402 -4.73 3.49 8.81
N HIS A 403 -4.65 2.77 9.92
CA HIS A 403 -5.71 2.80 10.93
C HIS A 403 -5.95 4.24 11.42
N GLN A 404 -7.22 4.67 11.50
CA GLN A 404 -7.57 6.03 11.91
C GLN A 404 -7.07 6.41 13.31
N ASP A 405 -6.93 5.43 14.22
CA ASP A 405 -6.35 5.63 15.55
C ASP A 405 -4.83 5.42 15.56
N GLY A 406 -4.20 5.23 14.40
CA GLY A 406 -2.78 4.99 14.22
C GLY A 406 -1.92 6.23 14.42
N TYR A 407 -0.61 5.99 14.50
CA TYR A 407 0.40 7.04 14.66
C TYR A 407 0.38 8.05 13.51
N ASP A 408 0.28 7.57 12.28
CA ASP A 408 0.34 8.47 11.11
C ASP A 408 -0.86 9.41 11.09
N ALA A 409 -2.07 8.90 11.37
CA ALA A 409 -3.29 9.70 11.46
C ALA A 409 -3.23 10.72 12.63
N TRP A 410 -2.57 10.38 13.73
CA TRP A 410 -2.35 11.30 14.85
C TRP A 410 -1.31 12.36 14.52
N ARG A 411 -0.13 11.96 14.02
CA ARG A 411 1.01 12.86 13.82
C ARG A 411 0.87 13.74 12.59
N HIS A 412 0.36 13.17 11.52
CA HIS A 412 0.18 13.82 10.22
C HIS A 412 -1.29 14.12 9.93
N ARG A 413 -2.11 14.37 10.99
CA ARG A 413 -3.58 14.51 10.85
C ARG A 413 -4.01 15.51 9.79
N GLU A 414 -3.21 16.57 9.57
CA GLU A 414 -3.49 17.56 8.53
C GLU A 414 -3.38 16.99 7.11
N ALA A 415 -2.65 15.89 6.92
CA ALA A 415 -2.55 15.20 5.64
C ALA A 415 -3.76 14.27 5.37
N PHE A 416 -4.64 14.06 6.35
CA PHE A 416 -5.78 13.14 6.25
C PHE A 416 -7.11 13.88 6.32
N ALA A 417 -8.12 13.37 5.61
CA ALA A 417 -9.51 13.78 5.75
C ALA A 417 -10.20 12.86 6.77
N LEU A 418 -10.17 13.25 8.05
CA LEU A 418 -10.58 12.39 9.17
C LEU A 418 -12.10 12.26 9.34
N GLU A 419 -12.92 13.02 8.61
CA GLU A 419 -14.38 13.01 8.68
C GLU A 419 -15.04 12.05 7.69
N VAL A 420 -14.23 11.39 6.88
CA VAL A 420 -14.66 10.42 5.86
C VAL A 420 -13.78 9.17 5.90
N SER A 421 -14.27 8.08 5.35
CA SER A 421 -13.47 6.89 5.07
C SER A 421 -13.27 6.69 3.57
N ALA A 422 -12.16 6.03 3.20
CA ALA A 422 -11.97 5.52 1.86
C ALA A 422 -12.71 4.19 1.67
N GLY A 423 -13.13 3.93 0.44
CA GLY A 423 -13.82 2.69 0.09
C GLY A 423 -13.92 2.48 -1.41
N ALA A 424 -14.87 1.65 -1.82
CA ALA A 424 -15.19 1.39 -3.21
C ALA A 424 -16.71 1.36 -3.42
N PRO A 425 -17.21 1.85 -4.56
CA PRO A 425 -18.64 1.75 -4.90
C PRO A 425 -19.07 0.30 -5.10
N PRO A 426 -20.38 0.03 -5.20
CA PRO A 426 -20.87 -1.30 -5.54
C PRO A 426 -20.27 -1.85 -6.83
N ASP A 427 -19.88 -3.12 -6.78
CA ASP A 427 -19.35 -3.89 -7.90
C ASP A 427 -19.98 -5.29 -7.96
N PRO A 428 -19.76 -6.11 -9.02
CA PRO A 428 -20.32 -7.45 -9.11
C PRO A 428 -19.97 -8.40 -7.98
N VAL A 429 -18.85 -8.18 -7.29
CA VAL A 429 -18.39 -8.98 -6.14
C VAL A 429 -18.93 -8.41 -4.84
N PHE A 430 -18.88 -7.09 -4.68
CA PHE A 430 -19.31 -6.33 -3.49
C PHE A 430 -20.51 -5.44 -3.80
N THR A 431 -21.68 -6.06 -3.96
CA THR A 431 -22.91 -5.39 -4.43
C THR A 431 -23.42 -4.25 -3.54
N SER A 432 -22.92 -4.12 -2.32
CA SER A 432 -23.23 -3.02 -1.39
C SER A 432 -22.16 -1.95 -1.31
N GLY A 433 -21.06 -2.09 -2.09
CA GLY A 433 -19.85 -1.30 -1.91
C GLY A 433 -19.00 -1.76 -0.72
N GLN A 434 -17.88 -1.11 -0.52
CA GLN A 434 -16.94 -1.39 0.56
C GLN A 434 -16.56 -0.10 1.28
N ASP A 435 -16.59 -0.13 2.60
CA ASP A 435 -15.95 0.88 3.46
C ASP A 435 -14.69 0.25 4.07
N TRP A 436 -13.52 0.81 3.74
CA TRP A 436 -12.23 0.31 4.23
C TRP A 436 -11.84 0.88 5.59
N THR A 437 -12.66 1.76 6.16
CA THR A 437 -12.58 2.29 7.53
C THR A 437 -11.32 3.10 7.86
N PHE A 438 -10.52 3.49 6.88
CA PHE A 438 -9.39 4.40 7.08
C PHE A 438 -9.65 5.76 6.43
N ALA A 439 -9.08 6.82 7.01
CA ALA A 439 -9.17 8.16 6.47
C ALA A 439 -8.30 8.31 5.21
N PRO A 440 -8.85 8.80 4.09
CA PRO A 440 -8.06 9.07 2.90
C PRO A 440 -7.13 10.27 3.10
N LEU A 441 -6.09 10.36 2.27
CA LEU A 441 -5.21 11.51 2.23
C LEU A 441 -5.94 12.73 1.61
N HIS A 442 -5.73 13.91 2.17
CA HIS A 442 -6.36 15.13 1.68
C HIS A 442 -5.54 15.74 0.53
N PRO A 443 -6.06 15.82 -0.71
CA PRO A 443 -5.25 16.17 -1.89
C PRO A 443 -4.56 17.53 -1.79
N GLU A 444 -5.28 18.59 -1.39
CA GLU A 444 -4.70 19.95 -1.32
C GLU A 444 -3.71 20.11 -0.14
N ARG A 445 -4.02 19.56 1.03
CA ARG A 445 -3.14 19.66 2.19
C ARG A 445 -1.83 18.90 2.00
N LEU A 446 -1.84 17.80 1.23
CA LEU A 446 -0.61 17.11 0.84
C LEU A 446 0.32 18.04 0.05
N ARG A 447 -0.21 18.76 -0.93
CA ARG A 447 0.55 19.73 -1.75
C ARG A 447 1.11 20.86 -0.89
N GLU A 448 0.30 21.46 -0.02
CA GLU A 448 0.69 22.52 0.90
C GLU A 448 1.82 22.10 1.84
N GLN A 449 1.87 20.82 2.23
CA GLN A 449 2.94 20.23 3.04
C GLN A 449 4.12 19.71 2.22
N GLY A 450 4.12 19.90 0.90
CA GLY A 450 5.17 19.41 -0.01
C GLY A 450 5.27 17.88 0.02
N TYR A 451 4.15 17.16 0.15
CA TYR A 451 4.06 15.71 0.13
C TYR A 451 4.94 14.96 1.14
N ARG A 452 5.40 15.60 2.20
CA ARG A 452 6.38 15.02 3.15
C ARG A 452 5.99 13.64 3.63
N TYR A 453 4.72 13.42 3.98
CA TYR A 453 4.24 12.13 4.44
C TYR A 453 4.32 11.05 3.34
N VAL A 454 3.92 11.37 2.12
CA VAL A 454 3.97 10.45 0.97
C VAL A 454 5.41 10.07 0.62
N VAL A 455 6.31 11.05 0.58
CA VAL A 455 7.75 10.84 0.34
C VAL A 455 8.35 9.91 1.40
N HIS A 456 8.07 10.15 2.68
CA HIS A 456 8.56 9.29 3.76
C HIS A 456 7.99 7.87 3.67
N THR A 457 6.73 7.73 3.28
CA THR A 457 6.08 6.42 3.11
C THR A 457 6.74 5.60 2.00
N PHE A 458 6.96 6.19 0.82
CA PHE A 458 7.63 5.49 -0.29
C PHE A 458 9.08 5.18 0.04
N ARG A 459 9.83 6.09 0.66
CA ARG A 459 11.21 5.84 1.10
C ARG A 459 11.28 4.66 2.05
N HIS A 460 10.47 4.64 3.10
CA HIS A 460 10.47 3.54 4.06
C HIS A 460 10.13 2.20 3.40
N ALA A 461 9.11 2.17 2.52
CA ALA A 461 8.71 0.95 1.83
C ALA A 461 9.77 0.44 0.84
N MET A 462 10.46 1.35 0.14
CA MET A 462 11.41 1.00 -0.92
C MET A 462 12.85 0.79 -0.41
N GLU A 463 13.22 1.34 0.75
CA GLU A 463 14.59 1.24 1.29
C GLU A 463 15.08 -0.20 1.37
N GLN A 464 14.24 -1.12 1.74
CA GLN A 464 14.57 -2.54 1.86
C GLN A 464 14.02 -3.39 0.71
N ALA A 465 13.01 -2.90 -0.02
CA ALA A 465 12.37 -3.62 -1.13
C ALA A 465 13.16 -3.54 -2.43
N ARG A 466 13.06 -4.58 -3.27
CA ARG A 466 13.42 -4.54 -4.70
C ARG A 466 12.19 -4.59 -5.58
N LEU A 467 11.09 -5.06 -5.03
CA LEU A 467 9.77 -5.10 -5.64
C LEU A 467 8.78 -4.56 -4.63
N LEU A 468 8.00 -3.57 -5.01
CA LEU A 468 6.97 -2.97 -4.18
C LEU A 468 5.61 -3.02 -4.88
N ARG A 469 4.63 -3.70 -4.29
CA ARG A 469 3.23 -3.58 -4.70
C ARG A 469 2.62 -2.36 -4.02
N ILE A 470 1.97 -1.55 -4.81
CA ILE A 470 1.11 -0.47 -4.32
C ILE A 470 -0.32 -0.96 -4.37
N ASP A 471 -0.93 -1.08 -3.21
CA ASP A 471 -2.32 -1.45 -3.03
C ASP A 471 -3.24 -0.39 -3.62
N HIS A 472 -4.23 -0.83 -4.42
CA HIS A 472 -5.22 0.04 -5.07
C HIS A 472 -4.59 1.24 -5.79
N VAL A 473 -3.79 0.99 -6.86
CA VAL A 473 -3.02 2.03 -7.58
C VAL A 473 -3.89 3.19 -8.10
N MET A 474 -5.20 2.96 -8.32
CA MET A 474 -6.17 4.00 -8.66
C MET A 474 -6.20 5.12 -7.62
N GLY A 475 -5.77 4.84 -6.38
CA GLY A 475 -5.60 5.83 -5.32
C GLY A 475 -4.58 6.93 -5.61
N LEU A 476 -3.70 6.76 -6.61
CA LEU A 476 -2.85 7.84 -7.12
C LEU A 476 -3.63 8.85 -7.98
N HIS A 477 -4.80 8.46 -8.48
CA HIS A 477 -5.64 9.27 -9.36
C HIS A 477 -6.90 9.76 -8.66
N ARG A 478 -7.67 8.85 -8.05
CA ARG A 478 -8.89 9.15 -7.32
C ARG A 478 -9.22 8.08 -6.30
N LEU A 479 -9.93 8.46 -5.24
CA LEU A 479 -10.49 7.54 -4.25
C LEU A 479 -11.97 7.82 -4.02
N PHE A 480 -12.71 6.75 -3.71
CA PHE A 480 -14.12 6.85 -3.33
C PHE A 480 -14.20 7.16 -1.84
N TRP A 481 -14.74 8.35 -1.50
CA TRP A 481 -14.86 8.85 -0.14
C TRP A 481 -16.28 8.67 0.37
N ILE A 482 -16.40 8.12 1.56
CA ILE A 482 -17.68 7.81 2.22
C ILE A 482 -17.77 8.65 3.48
N PRO A 483 -18.74 9.58 3.60
CA PRO A 483 -18.97 10.33 4.82
C PRO A 483 -19.27 9.40 6.01
N HIS A 484 -18.75 9.71 7.19
CA HIS A 484 -19.00 8.88 8.37
C HIS A 484 -20.49 8.75 8.65
N GLY A 485 -20.97 7.51 8.84
CA GLY A 485 -22.37 7.19 9.05
C GLY A 485 -23.20 6.93 7.78
N ALA A 486 -22.63 7.18 6.60
CA ALA A 486 -23.25 6.79 5.33
C ALA A 486 -23.07 5.29 5.05
N ALA A 487 -23.91 4.71 4.19
CA ALA A 487 -23.72 3.33 3.75
C ALA A 487 -22.50 3.20 2.83
N PRO A 488 -21.82 2.04 2.77
CA PRO A 488 -20.61 1.85 1.96
C PRO A 488 -20.74 2.23 0.49
N GLY A 489 -21.93 2.11 -0.11
CA GLY A 489 -22.19 2.52 -1.49
C GLY A 489 -22.59 3.98 -1.65
N GLU A 490 -22.57 4.80 -0.60
CA GLU A 490 -23.00 6.19 -0.60
C GLU A 490 -21.79 7.12 -0.43
N GLY A 491 -20.96 7.17 -1.44
CA GLY A 491 -19.77 8.00 -1.51
C GLY A 491 -19.67 8.76 -2.84
N ALA A 492 -18.58 9.49 -2.98
CA ALA A 492 -18.20 10.18 -4.20
C ALA A 492 -16.69 10.05 -4.45
N TYR A 493 -16.27 10.06 -5.72
CA TYR A 493 -14.85 10.07 -6.05
C TYR A 493 -14.25 11.47 -5.86
N VAL A 494 -13.10 11.50 -5.19
CA VAL A 494 -12.27 12.70 -5.04
C VAL A 494 -10.97 12.47 -5.80
N HIS A 495 -10.61 13.40 -6.70
CA HIS A 495 -9.39 13.32 -7.48
C HIS A 495 -8.18 13.84 -6.71
N TYR A 496 -7.05 13.25 -7.00
CA TYR A 496 -5.71 13.65 -6.56
C TYR A 496 -4.95 14.33 -7.70
N HIS A 497 -3.68 14.65 -7.47
CA HIS A 497 -2.76 15.18 -8.46
C HIS A 497 -1.82 14.05 -8.95
N PRO A 498 -2.22 13.24 -9.93
CA PRO A 498 -1.49 12.03 -10.31
C PRO A 498 -0.08 12.34 -10.79
N GLU A 499 0.13 13.40 -11.56
CA GLU A 499 1.46 13.80 -12.04
C GLU A 499 2.46 13.98 -10.91
N GLU A 500 2.07 14.66 -9.83
CA GLU A 500 2.91 14.91 -8.66
C GLU A 500 3.20 13.61 -7.89
N LEU A 501 2.19 12.75 -7.74
CA LEU A 501 2.32 11.46 -7.04
C LEU A 501 3.18 10.46 -7.83
N TYR A 502 3.02 10.41 -9.16
CA TYR A 502 3.89 9.59 -10.00
C TYR A 502 5.33 10.12 -10.01
N ALA A 503 5.54 11.43 -10.00
CA ALA A 503 6.88 12.01 -9.92
C ALA A 503 7.60 11.62 -8.62
N ILE A 504 6.90 11.65 -7.48
CA ILE A 504 7.46 11.16 -6.21
C ILE A 504 7.77 9.67 -6.30
N LEU A 505 6.85 8.88 -6.84
CA LEU A 505 6.96 7.44 -6.95
C LEU A 505 8.15 7.01 -7.82
N THR A 506 8.28 7.60 -9.02
CA THR A 506 9.36 7.26 -9.95
C THR A 506 10.72 7.73 -9.44
N LEU A 507 10.78 8.90 -8.78
CA LEU A 507 12.00 9.39 -8.15
C LEU A 507 12.50 8.46 -7.04
N GLU A 508 11.63 8.08 -6.11
CA GLU A 508 12.02 7.20 -5.00
C GLU A 508 12.30 5.77 -5.51
N SER A 509 11.55 5.28 -6.51
CA SER A 509 11.82 4.01 -7.18
C SER A 509 13.24 3.93 -7.77
N GLN A 510 13.65 4.96 -8.54
CA GLN A 510 14.99 5.02 -9.11
C GLN A 510 16.08 5.15 -8.05
N ARG A 511 15.86 5.98 -7.03
CA ARG A 511 16.83 6.18 -5.93
C ARG A 511 17.11 4.89 -5.15
N GLN A 512 16.09 4.08 -4.96
CA GLN A 512 16.20 2.84 -4.18
C GLN A 512 16.46 1.60 -5.05
N GLY A 513 16.38 1.74 -6.39
CA GLY A 513 16.46 0.61 -7.31
C GLY A 513 15.35 -0.41 -7.05
N CYS A 514 14.12 0.07 -6.86
CA CYS A 514 12.94 -0.73 -6.52
C CYS A 514 11.91 -0.67 -7.64
N ALA A 515 11.62 -1.81 -8.27
CA ALA A 515 10.55 -1.91 -9.27
C ALA A 515 9.17 -1.84 -8.60
N VAL A 516 8.23 -1.19 -9.27
CA VAL A 516 6.90 -0.94 -8.73
C VAL A 516 5.85 -1.72 -9.48
N ILE A 517 4.97 -2.38 -8.73
CA ILE A 517 3.78 -3.08 -9.22
C ILE A 517 2.56 -2.32 -8.70
N GLY A 518 1.72 -1.82 -9.59
CA GLY A 518 0.44 -1.23 -9.20
C GLY A 518 -0.66 -2.28 -9.21
N GLU A 519 -1.39 -2.39 -8.11
CA GLU A 519 -2.59 -3.22 -8.08
C GLU A 519 -3.73 -2.47 -8.80
N ASN A 520 -4.03 -2.94 -10.01
CA ASN A 520 -5.02 -2.41 -10.94
C ASN A 520 -6.18 -3.39 -11.16
N LEU A 521 -6.72 -3.93 -10.07
CA LEU A 521 -7.84 -4.88 -10.10
C LEU A 521 -9.18 -4.19 -9.80
N GLY A 522 -10.28 -4.78 -10.22
CA GLY A 522 -11.63 -4.24 -10.02
C GLY A 522 -12.06 -3.22 -11.09
N ILE A 523 -12.67 -2.12 -10.67
CA ILE A 523 -13.14 -1.05 -11.58
C ILE A 523 -12.01 -0.07 -11.84
N VAL A 524 -11.30 -0.28 -12.93
CA VAL A 524 -10.13 0.52 -13.31
C VAL A 524 -10.52 1.53 -14.39
N PRO A 525 -10.35 2.84 -14.16
CA PRO A 525 -10.57 3.86 -15.19
C PRO A 525 -9.59 3.67 -16.37
N ASP A 526 -10.07 3.99 -17.58
CA ASP A 526 -9.32 3.77 -18.83
C ASP A 526 -7.96 4.46 -18.89
N TYR A 527 -7.78 5.57 -18.17
CA TYR A 527 -6.53 6.33 -18.12
C TYR A 527 -5.46 5.71 -17.18
N VAL A 528 -5.83 4.84 -16.26
CA VAL A 528 -4.89 4.29 -15.25
C VAL A 528 -3.83 3.39 -15.87
N ASN A 529 -4.26 2.38 -16.63
CA ASN A 529 -3.33 1.43 -17.25
C ASN A 529 -2.34 2.09 -18.23
N PRO A 530 -2.75 3.01 -19.12
CA PRO A 530 -1.82 3.78 -19.95
C PRO A 530 -0.82 4.60 -19.13
N THR A 531 -1.26 5.26 -18.05
CA THR A 531 -0.37 6.03 -17.17
C THR A 531 0.64 5.14 -16.48
N MET A 532 0.23 3.97 -15.97
CA MET A 532 1.15 2.98 -15.39
C MET A 532 2.21 2.53 -16.40
N SER A 533 1.80 2.20 -17.63
CA SER A 533 2.74 1.81 -18.70
C SER A 533 3.69 2.95 -19.06
N HIS A 534 3.19 4.20 -19.14
CA HIS A 534 4.01 5.36 -19.42
C HIS A 534 5.11 5.57 -18.37
N HIS A 535 4.81 5.30 -17.10
CA HIS A 535 5.79 5.43 -16.01
C HIS A 535 6.51 4.11 -15.68
N HIS A 536 6.43 3.09 -16.50
CA HIS A 536 7.04 1.77 -16.33
C HIS A 536 6.66 1.08 -15.00
N LEU A 537 5.41 1.23 -14.54
CA LEU A 537 4.87 0.41 -13.47
C LEU A 537 4.34 -0.90 -14.05
N LEU A 538 4.69 -2.02 -13.41
CA LEU A 538 4.10 -3.31 -13.75
C LEU A 538 2.64 -3.36 -13.30
N LYS A 539 1.77 -3.93 -14.12
CA LYS A 539 0.36 -4.18 -13.83
C LYS A 539 0.19 -5.59 -13.25
N MET A 540 -0.84 -5.81 -12.45
CA MET A 540 -1.18 -7.15 -11.99
C MET A 540 -2.07 -7.87 -13.00
N TRP A 541 -1.75 -9.13 -13.26
CA TRP A 541 -2.55 -10.07 -14.04
C TRP A 541 -2.87 -11.29 -13.17
N ILE A 542 -4.15 -11.58 -12.96
CA ILE A 542 -4.59 -12.63 -12.05
C ILE A 542 -5.43 -13.65 -12.81
N LEU A 543 -4.96 -14.89 -12.87
CA LEU A 543 -5.57 -15.97 -13.64
C LEU A 543 -7.08 -16.11 -13.37
N GLN A 544 -7.51 -16.11 -12.11
CA GLN A 544 -8.92 -16.32 -11.79
C GLN A 544 -9.87 -15.24 -12.38
N PHE A 545 -9.37 -14.06 -12.74
CA PHE A 545 -10.14 -13.02 -13.44
C PHE A 545 -10.09 -13.14 -14.96
N GLU A 546 -9.12 -13.89 -15.51
CA GLU A 546 -8.87 -14.01 -16.93
C GLU A 546 -9.45 -15.30 -17.56
N LEU A 547 -10.09 -16.14 -16.73
CA LEU A 547 -10.68 -17.41 -17.17
C LEU A 547 -11.99 -17.18 -17.94
N GLN A 548 -12.14 -17.88 -19.06
CA GLN A 548 -13.30 -17.79 -19.96
C GLN A 548 -13.89 -19.18 -20.27
N SER A 549 -15.15 -19.19 -20.73
CA SER A 549 -15.86 -20.42 -21.08
C SER A 549 -15.67 -20.86 -22.55
N ASP A 550 -14.86 -20.17 -23.34
CA ASP A 550 -14.48 -20.59 -24.68
C ASP A 550 -13.24 -21.52 -24.62
N PRO A 551 -13.33 -22.78 -24.97
CA PRO A 551 -12.20 -23.73 -24.93
C PRO A 551 -11.01 -23.35 -25.84
N ARG A 552 -11.22 -22.47 -26.82
CA ARG A 552 -10.16 -22.02 -27.73
C ARG A 552 -9.35 -20.84 -27.16
N ALA A 553 -9.90 -20.16 -26.19
CA ALA A 553 -9.34 -18.95 -25.56
C ALA A 553 -9.65 -18.91 -24.06
N ALA A 554 -9.62 -20.08 -23.40
CA ALA A 554 -10.05 -20.21 -22.01
C ALA A 554 -9.16 -19.48 -21.01
N ILE A 555 -7.89 -19.22 -21.36
CA ILE A 555 -6.95 -18.41 -20.58
C ILE A 555 -6.34 -17.36 -21.49
N ARG A 556 -6.52 -16.08 -21.14
CA ARG A 556 -5.83 -14.98 -21.81
C ARG A 556 -4.38 -14.93 -21.31
N LEU A 557 -3.41 -14.72 -22.20
CA LEU A 557 -2.00 -14.60 -21.81
C LEU A 557 -1.69 -13.23 -21.17
N PRO A 558 -0.82 -13.20 -20.15
CA PRO A 558 -0.32 -11.93 -19.60
C PRO A 558 0.60 -11.22 -20.60
N ALA A 559 0.59 -9.90 -20.58
CA ALA A 559 1.48 -9.05 -21.36
C ALA A 559 2.87 -8.91 -20.71
N ALA A 560 3.84 -8.38 -21.46
CA ALA A 560 5.23 -8.23 -21.01
C ALA A 560 5.42 -7.14 -19.93
N ASP A 561 4.41 -6.32 -19.66
CA ASP A 561 4.42 -5.31 -18.61
C ASP A 561 3.53 -5.70 -17.41
N GLN A 562 3.32 -7.01 -17.21
CA GLN A 562 2.45 -7.54 -16.15
C GLN A 562 3.19 -8.53 -15.24
N LEU A 563 2.96 -8.39 -13.92
CA LEU A 563 3.23 -9.45 -12.95
C LEU A 563 2.04 -10.41 -12.97
N ALA A 564 2.31 -11.69 -13.23
CA ALA A 564 1.26 -12.69 -13.30
C ALA A 564 1.17 -13.55 -12.02
N GLY A 565 -0.06 -13.83 -11.57
CA GLY A 565 -0.35 -14.71 -10.45
C GLY A 565 -1.62 -15.52 -10.69
N LEU A 566 -1.84 -16.56 -9.89
CA LEU A 566 -3.06 -17.38 -10.00
C LEU A 566 -4.24 -16.72 -9.26
N ASN A 567 -3.98 -16.15 -8.13
CA ASN A 567 -4.92 -15.44 -7.24
C ASN A 567 -4.20 -14.41 -6.39
N THR A 568 -4.95 -13.68 -5.58
CA THR A 568 -4.42 -12.79 -4.54
C THR A 568 -4.78 -13.31 -3.15
N HIS A 569 -4.27 -12.66 -2.12
CA HIS A 569 -4.59 -12.95 -0.72
C HIS A 569 -6.07 -12.70 -0.34
N ASP A 570 -6.82 -11.93 -1.15
CA ASP A 570 -8.25 -11.61 -0.99
C ASP A 570 -9.16 -12.59 -1.74
N MET A 571 -8.57 -13.58 -2.36
CA MET A 571 -9.29 -14.57 -3.14
C MET A 571 -9.23 -15.96 -2.50
N TYR A 572 -10.19 -16.80 -2.84
CA TYR A 572 -10.12 -18.20 -2.46
C TYR A 572 -8.99 -18.91 -3.23
N PRO A 573 -8.24 -19.82 -2.58
CA PRO A 573 -7.26 -20.66 -3.25
C PRO A 573 -7.88 -21.37 -4.45
N LEU A 574 -7.04 -21.69 -5.45
CA LEU A 574 -7.51 -22.24 -6.71
C LEU A 574 -8.33 -23.54 -6.52
N ALA A 575 -7.98 -24.37 -5.55
CA ALA A 575 -8.71 -25.61 -5.26
C ALA A 575 -10.15 -25.35 -4.79
N ALA A 576 -10.37 -24.32 -3.99
CA ALA A 576 -11.71 -23.92 -3.55
C ALA A 576 -12.50 -23.26 -4.69
N TYR A 577 -11.86 -22.40 -5.46
CA TYR A 577 -12.42 -21.79 -6.66
C TYR A 577 -12.88 -22.89 -7.65
N TRP A 578 -12.01 -23.84 -7.96
CA TRP A 578 -12.28 -24.91 -8.92
C TRP A 578 -13.44 -25.82 -8.52
N SER A 579 -13.57 -26.10 -7.24
CA SER A 579 -14.66 -26.94 -6.69
C SER A 579 -15.95 -26.18 -6.37
N GLY A 580 -15.99 -24.85 -6.55
CA GLY A 580 -17.11 -23.98 -6.20
C GLY A 580 -17.37 -23.87 -4.67
N GLU A 581 -16.36 -24.16 -3.85
CA GLU A 581 -16.47 -23.98 -2.39
C GLU A 581 -16.51 -22.53 -1.99
N ASP A 582 -15.83 -21.65 -2.74
CA ASP A 582 -15.91 -20.20 -2.60
C ASP A 582 -17.34 -19.69 -2.74
N ILE A 583 -18.12 -20.17 -3.71
CA ILE A 583 -19.52 -19.80 -3.93
C ILE A 583 -20.36 -20.24 -2.71
N ARG A 584 -20.17 -21.48 -2.23
CA ARG A 584 -20.87 -21.99 -1.05
C ARG A 584 -20.51 -21.23 0.21
N ALA A 585 -19.23 -20.88 0.37
CA ALA A 585 -18.76 -20.13 1.54
C ALA A 585 -19.31 -18.70 1.55
N ARG A 586 -19.30 -17.99 0.41
CA ARG A 586 -19.88 -16.64 0.29
C ARG A 586 -21.40 -16.65 0.56
N GLN A 587 -22.11 -17.70 0.15
CA GLN A 587 -23.53 -17.86 0.52
C GLN A 587 -23.72 -18.01 2.04
N ARG A 588 -22.92 -18.88 2.71
CA ARG A 588 -22.99 -19.04 4.17
C ARG A 588 -22.67 -17.74 4.91
N LEU A 589 -21.73 -16.97 4.40
CA LEU A 589 -21.34 -15.67 4.93
C LEU A 589 -22.33 -14.53 4.57
N ARG A 590 -23.40 -14.85 3.83
CA ARG A 590 -24.39 -13.86 3.33
C ARG A 590 -23.79 -12.75 2.48
N LEU A 591 -22.71 -13.05 1.80
CA LEU A 591 -22.05 -12.16 0.84
C LEU A 591 -22.57 -12.38 -0.60
N LEU A 592 -23.30 -13.48 -0.83
CA LEU A 592 -23.84 -13.85 -2.14
C LEU A 592 -25.28 -14.37 -1.99
N LYS A 593 -26.20 -13.79 -2.76
CA LYS A 593 -27.61 -14.19 -2.79
C LYS A 593 -27.77 -15.54 -3.50
N PRO A 594 -28.84 -16.33 -3.18
CA PRO A 594 -29.05 -17.66 -3.78
C PRO A 594 -29.12 -17.66 -5.33
N GLU A 595 -29.68 -16.63 -5.92
CA GLU A 595 -29.78 -16.50 -7.39
C GLU A 595 -28.42 -16.24 -8.03
N GLY A 596 -27.62 -15.32 -7.48
CA GLY A 596 -26.25 -15.08 -7.91
C GLY A 596 -25.40 -16.35 -7.80
N ALA A 597 -25.54 -17.09 -6.70
CA ALA A 597 -24.83 -18.35 -6.51
C ALA A 597 -25.21 -19.45 -7.51
N ARG A 598 -26.47 -19.51 -7.98
CA ARG A 598 -26.87 -20.43 -9.04
C ARG A 598 -26.22 -20.06 -10.37
N ARG A 599 -26.21 -18.77 -10.73
CA ARG A 599 -25.56 -18.25 -11.93
C ARG A 599 -24.06 -18.55 -11.90
N GLU A 600 -23.37 -18.11 -10.83
CA GLU A 600 -21.94 -18.32 -10.71
C GLU A 600 -21.53 -19.81 -10.76
N ARG A 601 -22.34 -20.73 -10.24
CA ARG A 601 -22.07 -22.18 -10.39
C ARG A 601 -22.15 -22.65 -11.83
N ALA A 602 -23.14 -22.18 -12.58
CA ALA A 602 -23.29 -22.54 -13.99
C ALA A 602 -22.12 -22.00 -14.82
N ASP A 603 -21.78 -20.71 -14.63
CA ASP A 603 -20.65 -20.08 -15.31
C ASP A 603 -19.33 -20.77 -14.92
N ARG A 604 -19.14 -21.10 -13.63
CA ARG A 604 -17.95 -21.80 -13.14
C ARG A 604 -17.81 -23.21 -13.75
N ALA A 605 -18.90 -23.93 -13.92
CA ALA A 605 -18.88 -25.26 -14.56
C ALA A 605 -18.40 -25.15 -16.01
N ALA A 606 -18.95 -24.19 -16.78
CA ALA A 606 -18.51 -23.94 -18.15
C ALA A 606 -17.04 -23.52 -18.25
N ILE A 607 -16.59 -22.60 -17.37
CA ILE A 607 -15.20 -22.14 -17.30
C ILE A 607 -14.26 -23.31 -16.98
N THR A 608 -14.56 -24.09 -15.95
CA THR A 608 -13.66 -25.19 -15.53
C THR A 608 -13.54 -26.28 -16.59
N GLU A 609 -14.61 -26.57 -17.33
CA GLU A 609 -14.59 -27.49 -18.48
C GLU A 609 -13.73 -26.90 -19.60
N ALA A 610 -13.96 -25.66 -20.00
CA ALA A 610 -13.21 -24.98 -21.05
C ALA A 610 -11.70 -24.90 -20.76
N VAL A 611 -11.34 -24.52 -19.53
CA VAL A 611 -9.93 -24.45 -19.11
C VAL A 611 -9.27 -25.82 -19.08
N GLY A 612 -9.97 -26.83 -18.59
CA GLY A 612 -9.47 -28.22 -18.62
C GLY A 612 -9.18 -28.73 -20.03
N MET A 613 -10.07 -28.44 -20.98
CA MET A 613 -9.90 -28.75 -22.40
C MET A 613 -8.75 -27.96 -23.01
N PHE A 614 -8.68 -26.64 -22.78
CA PHE A 614 -7.61 -25.79 -23.27
C PHE A 614 -6.23 -26.31 -22.84
N LEU A 615 -6.04 -26.50 -21.51
CA LEU A 615 -4.77 -26.99 -20.98
C LEU A 615 -4.37 -28.39 -21.50
N TRP A 616 -5.35 -29.25 -21.82
CA TRP A 616 -5.09 -30.52 -22.43
C TRP A 616 -4.72 -30.40 -23.91
N GLN A 617 -5.47 -29.65 -24.69
CA GLN A 617 -5.23 -29.47 -26.12
C GLN A 617 -3.89 -28.81 -26.41
N ASP A 618 -3.48 -27.85 -25.55
CA ASP A 618 -2.18 -27.17 -25.62
C ASP A 618 -1.01 -27.99 -25.02
N GLY A 619 -1.27 -29.24 -24.58
CA GLY A 619 -0.23 -30.14 -24.07
C GLY A 619 0.26 -29.90 -22.66
N TRP A 620 -0.39 -28.98 -21.89
CA TRP A 620 -0.05 -28.74 -20.50
C TRP A 620 -0.58 -29.80 -19.53
N LEU A 621 -1.62 -30.53 -19.94
CA LEU A 621 -2.14 -31.73 -19.28
C LEU A 621 -1.93 -32.96 -20.17
N PRO A 622 -1.45 -34.09 -19.62
CA PRO A 622 -1.25 -35.33 -20.40
C PRO A 622 -2.58 -35.97 -20.80
N ARG A 623 -3.66 -35.66 -20.13
CA ARG A 623 -5.04 -36.12 -20.36
C ARG A 623 -6.01 -35.12 -19.75
N PRO A 624 -7.28 -35.08 -20.19
CA PRO A 624 -8.30 -34.27 -19.52
C PRO A 624 -8.37 -34.61 -18.02
N SER A 625 -8.32 -33.59 -17.18
CA SER A 625 -8.42 -33.72 -15.72
C SER A 625 -9.29 -32.60 -15.16
N GLY A 626 -10.16 -32.96 -14.21
CA GLY A 626 -10.91 -32.00 -13.40
C GLY A 626 -10.37 -31.87 -11.98
N LYS A 627 -9.22 -32.51 -11.66
CA LYS A 627 -8.63 -32.39 -10.32
C LYS A 627 -7.98 -31.04 -10.12
N PRO A 628 -8.29 -30.31 -9.04
CA PRO A 628 -7.71 -28.99 -8.77
C PRO A 628 -6.18 -28.97 -8.78
N THR A 629 -5.54 -30.02 -8.25
CA THR A 629 -4.06 -30.12 -8.21
C THR A 629 -3.42 -30.28 -9.60
N ASP A 630 -4.05 -31.03 -10.48
CA ASP A 630 -3.55 -31.22 -11.84
C ASP A 630 -3.71 -29.92 -12.64
N ILE A 631 -4.84 -29.25 -12.48
CA ILE A 631 -5.13 -27.95 -13.09
C ILE A 631 -4.16 -26.89 -12.58
N PHE A 632 -3.92 -26.84 -11.25
CA PHE A 632 -2.95 -25.93 -10.68
C PHE A 632 -1.56 -26.12 -11.30
N ALA A 633 -1.09 -27.37 -11.35
CA ALA A 633 0.23 -27.65 -11.88
C ALA A 633 0.33 -27.29 -13.38
N ALA A 634 -0.71 -27.56 -14.17
CA ALA A 634 -0.75 -27.19 -15.58
C ALA A 634 -0.80 -25.68 -15.81
N ALA A 635 -1.68 -24.96 -15.07
CA ALA A 635 -1.78 -23.51 -15.13
C ALA A 635 -0.49 -22.83 -14.68
N ALA A 636 0.16 -23.34 -13.63
CA ALA A 636 1.43 -22.82 -13.15
C ALA A 636 2.55 -22.95 -14.20
N ARG A 637 2.65 -24.10 -14.88
CA ARG A 637 3.59 -24.29 -16.00
C ARG A 637 3.26 -23.39 -17.20
N PHE A 638 1.99 -23.26 -17.54
CA PHE A 638 1.52 -22.37 -18.60
C PHE A 638 1.94 -20.90 -18.32
N LEU A 639 1.70 -20.41 -17.09
CA LEU A 639 2.12 -19.08 -16.71
C LEU A 639 3.65 -18.92 -16.64
N ALA A 640 4.35 -19.95 -16.17
CA ALA A 640 5.81 -19.95 -16.14
C ALA A 640 6.43 -19.84 -17.55
N ALA A 641 5.76 -20.34 -18.57
CA ALA A 641 6.18 -20.22 -19.98
C ALA A 641 5.74 -18.90 -20.64
N SER A 642 4.97 -18.04 -19.95
CA SER A 642 4.46 -16.79 -20.49
C SER A 642 5.53 -15.69 -20.59
N ARG A 643 5.20 -14.60 -21.32
CA ARG A 643 6.04 -13.41 -21.46
C ARG A 643 6.03 -12.46 -20.24
N ALA A 644 5.24 -12.76 -19.21
CA ALA A 644 5.25 -11.94 -18.00
C ALA A 644 6.68 -11.89 -17.41
N PRO A 645 7.23 -10.71 -17.09
CA PRO A 645 8.58 -10.61 -16.54
C PRO A 645 8.68 -11.26 -15.15
N ILE A 646 7.59 -11.29 -14.41
CA ILE A 646 7.52 -11.86 -13.06
C ILE A 646 6.27 -12.73 -12.94
N VAL A 647 6.42 -13.94 -12.39
CA VAL A 647 5.30 -14.81 -12.02
C VAL A 647 5.39 -15.16 -10.55
N VAL A 648 4.31 -14.94 -9.80
CA VAL A 648 4.25 -15.22 -8.35
C VAL A 648 3.11 -16.20 -8.07
N PHE A 649 3.44 -17.31 -7.42
CA PHE A 649 2.49 -18.37 -7.09
C PHE A 649 2.16 -18.33 -5.59
N ASN A 650 0.87 -18.37 -5.25
CA ASN A 650 0.48 -18.63 -3.89
C ASN A 650 0.94 -20.04 -3.49
N LEU A 651 1.87 -20.11 -2.55
CA LEU A 651 2.48 -21.38 -2.15
C LEU A 651 1.45 -22.37 -1.59
N GLU A 652 0.36 -21.87 -1.03
CA GLU A 652 -0.72 -22.69 -0.48
C GLU A 652 -1.49 -23.48 -1.55
N ASP A 653 -1.55 -22.97 -2.77
CA ASP A 653 -2.15 -23.70 -3.89
C ASP A 653 -1.36 -24.97 -4.28
N ALA A 654 -0.04 -24.98 -4.03
CA ALA A 654 0.81 -26.13 -4.36
C ALA A 654 0.46 -27.39 -3.57
N TRP A 655 -0.23 -27.26 -2.44
CA TRP A 655 -0.75 -28.40 -1.67
C TRP A 655 -2.27 -28.48 -1.65
N GLY A 656 -2.95 -27.71 -2.51
CA GLY A 656 -4.40 -27.75 -2.66
C GLY A 656 -5.15 -27.22 -1.46
N GLU A 657 -4.67 -26.12 -0.87
CA GLU A 657 -5.37 -25.41 0.19
C GLU A 657 -6.75 -24.94 -0.31
N ARG A 658 -7.71 -24.88 0.59
CA ARG A 658 -9.10 -24.49 0.28
C ARG A 658 -9.58 -23.28 1.09
N ASP A 659 -9.03 -23.10 2.28
CA ASP A 659 -9.40 -22.00 3.15
C ASP A 659 -8.61 -20.73 2.80
N PRO A 660 -9.26 -19.60 2.52
CA PRO A 660 -8.57 -18.35 2.18
C PRO A 660 -7.93 -17.72 3.41
N GLN A 661 -6.93 -16.88 3.20
CA GLN A 661 -6.33 -16.05 4.25
C GLN A 661 -7.23 -14.88 4.62
N ASN A 662 -7.95 -14.34 3.65
CA ASN A 662 -8.93 -13.27 3.84
C ASN A 662 -10.17 -13.50 2.98
N VAL A 663 -11.32 -13.08 3.51
CA VAL A 663 -12.59 -12.97 2.79
C VAL A 663 -13.10 -11.54 3.00
N PRO A 664 -12.86 -10.64 2.05
CA PRO A 664 -13.31 -9.25 2.16
C PRO A 664 -14.82 -9.15 2.43
N GLY A 665 -15.22 -8.19 3.26
CA GLY A 665 -16.62 -8.01 3.65
C GLY A 665 -17.18 -9.02 4.65
N SER A 666 -16.43 -10.07 5.03
CA SER A 666 -16.87 -11.06 6.01
C SER A 666 -16.84 -10.56 7.46
N GLY A 667 -16.02 -9.55 7.75
CA GLY A 667 -15.79 -9.03 9.10
C GLY A 667 -15.36 -10.14 10.06
N ARG A 668 -15.99 -10.21 11.24
CA ARG A 668 -15.69 -11.23 12.26
C ARG A 668 -16.28 -12.62 11.96
N ARG A 669 -17.03 -12.78 10.87
CA ARG A 669 -17.65 -14.07 10.50
C ARG A 669 -16.66 -15.07 9.91
N HIS A 670 -15.49 -14.58 9.47
CA HIS A 670 -14.35 -15.38 9.01
C HIS A 670 -13.09 -14.98 9.81
N PRO A 671 -12.19 -15.94 10.15
CA PRO A 671 -10.96 -15.65 10.89
C PRO A 671 -9.88 -15.03 9.97
N ASN A 672 -10.19 -13.89 9.35
CA ASN A 672 -9.30 -13.17 8.47
C ASN A 672 -7.93 -12.92 9.12
N TRP A 673 -6.86 -13.04 8.33
CA TRP A 673 -5.48 -12.74 8.70
C TRP A 673 -4.92 -13.57 9.86
N ARG A 674 -5.48 -14.77 10.10
CA ARG A 674 -5.10 -15.58 11.27
C ARG A 674 -4.78 -17.02 10.94
N ARG A 675 -5.12 -17.52 9.75
CA ARG A 675 -4.92 -18.93 9.40
C ARG A 675 -3.43 -19.22 9.21
N LYS A 676 -2.95 -20.29 9.83
CA LYS A 676 -1.59 -20.78 9.65
C LYS A 676 -1.50 -21.70 8.45
N ALA A 677 -0.33 -21.69 7.80
CA ALA A 677 -0.03 -22.64 6.73
C ALA A 677 -0.12 -24.09 7.24
N ARG A 678 -0.52 -24.99 6.36
CA ARG A 678 -0.70 -26.41 6.69
C ARG A 678 0.60 -27.06 7.12
N PHE A 679 1.69 -26.79 6.41
CA PHE A 679 3.00 -27.39 6.63
C PHE A 679 3.97 -26.45 7.32
N ARG A 680 4.89 -27.03 8.10
CA ARG A 680 6.05 -26.31 8.63
C ARG A 680 7.11 -26.14 7.57
N LEU A 681 7.99 -25.16 7.74
CA LEU A 681 9.11 -24.93 6.82
C LEU A 681 9.99 -26.16 6.66
N GLU A 682 10.27 -26.89 7.76
CA GLU A 682 11.08 -28.12 7.74
C GLU A 682 10.42 -29.30 6.98
N GLU A 683 9.11 -29.23 6.77
CA GLU A 683 8.37 -30.24 6.04
C GLU A 683 8.35 -29.98 4.52
N LEU A 684 8.48 -28.70 4.08
CA LEU A 684 8.36 -28.31 2.67
C LEU A 684 9.36 -29.02 1.76
N PRO A 685 10.65 -29.14 2.09
CA PRO A 685 11.61 -29.86 1.26
C PRO A 685 11.30 -31.36 1.10
N ARG A 686 10.49 -31.93 1.98
CA ARG A 686 10.08 -33.35 1.96
C ARG A 686 8.78 -33.56 1.18
N ARG A 687 8.12 -32.49 0.72
CA ARG A 687 6.88 -32.56 -0.07
C ARG A 687 7.23 -32.71 -1.55
N THR A 688 7.53 -33.93 -1.98
CA THR A 688 8.01 -34.25 -3.33
C THR A 688 7.20 -33.55 -4.42
N ALA A 689 5.86 -33.61 -4.36
CA ALA A 689 5.00 -32.98 -5.36
C ALA A 689 5.15 -31.45 -5.43
N VAL A 690 5.37 -30.78 -4.29
CA VAL A 690 5.61 -29.32 -4.23
C VAL A 690 6.98 -29.00 -4.82
N VAL A 691 8.02 -29.73 -4.40
CA VAL A 691 9.40 -29.54 -4.87
C VAL A 691 9.53 -29.78 -6.37
N GLU A 692 8.93 -30.87 -6.88
CA GLU A 692 8.92 -31.20 -8.32
C GLU A 692 8.24 -30.11 -9.13
N LEU A 693 7.06 -29.64 -8.69
CA LEU A 693 6.32 -28.57 -9.38
C LEU A 693 7.11 -27.27 -9.42
N LEU A 694 7.67 -26.81 -8.29
CA LEU A 694 8.47 -25.58 -8.25
C LEU A 694 9.75 -25.72 -9.12
N GLY A 695 10.36 -26.92 -9.14
CA GLY A 695 11.45 -27.24 -10.05
C GLY A 695 11.05 -27.20 -11.53
N GLU A 696 9.84 -27.65 -11.87
CA GLU A 696 9.27 -27.53 -13.23
C GLU A 696 9.03 -26.07 -13.62
N ILE A 697 8.44 -25.29 -12.74
CA ILE A 697 8.25 -23.84 -12.92
C ILE A 697 9.60 -23.16 -13.21
N SER A 698 10.61 -23.45 -12.41
CA SER A 698 11.97 -22.93 -12.60
C SER A 698 12.56 -23.28 -13.97
N ARG A 699 12.36 -24.52 -14.44
CA ARG A 699 12.80 -24.94 -15.80
C ARG A 699 12.04 -24.21 -16.89
N CYS A 700 10.70 -24.09 -16.79
CA CYS A 700 9.88 -23.36 -17.77
C CYS A 700 10.32 -21.90 -17.89
N ARG A 701 10.59 -21.23 -16.76
CA ARG A 701 11.04 -19.82 -16.77
C ARG A 701 12.39 -19.64 -17.46
N ARG A 702 13.36 -20.52 -17.17
CA ARG A 702 14.67 -20.49 -17.84
C ARG A 702 14.56 -20.75 -19.35
N SER A 703 13.69 -21.66 -19.77
CA SER A 703 13.50 -21.98 -21.20
C SER A 703 12.82 -20.81 -21.95
N ALA A 704 11.88 -20.11 -21.30
CA ALA A 704 11.21 -18.94 -21.87
C ALA A 704 12.19 -17.78 -22.12
N GLY A 705 13.17 -17.57 -21.23
CA GLY A 705 14.21 -16.55 -21.37
C GLY A 705 15.24 -16.80 -22.46
N VAL A 706 15.38 -18.05 -22.94
CA VAL A 706 16.32 -18.41 -24.04
C VAL A 706 15.63 -18.29 -25.41
N ALA A 707 14.30 -18.34 -25.47
CA ALA A 707 13.53 -18.31 -26.71
C ALA A 707 13.07 -16.92 -27.16
N GLY A 708 13.28 -15.89 -26.35
CA GLY A 708 13.00 -14.47 -26.63
C GLY A 708 14.24 -13.74 -27.07
#